data_caa3d62cac3087e5588c9d36ae6498aa
#
_entry.id   caa3d62cac3087e5588c9d36ae6498aa
#
_cell.length_a   1.000
_cell.length_b   1.000
_cell.length_c   1.000
_cell.angle_alpha   90.00
_cell.angle_beta   90.00
_cell.angle_gamma   90.00
#
_symmetry.space_group_name_H-M   'P 1'
#
loop_
_entity.id
_entity.type
_entity.pdbx_description
1 polymer ?
#
loop_
_entity_poly.entity_id
_entity_poly.type
_entity_poly.pdbx_seq_one_letter_code
_entity_poly.pdbx_strand_id
1 'polypeptide(L)'
;MEDRVSLTEALEQALRTFASPPVQQWNQNVFYGSGGPLDAKQGPRAVPQSLLERIRRTFVQPPDYRKLLAELEKRSLVLLTARAGSGRNWTAQFLLDATCGGRVRRIDEIQAGSFAADAIAPFTGYLWSASTPMALNELDSDRLDVLAAELRDRWSRAVVLVPYDAVQSMPGALAEYLFILERAPDLTEVLKSHLRALLGRSLGEEADRIVSSRPVAQVLKELGRRDDGCRSVARFAESLKPVAEGMAILEVACEAATAVPWSGDYFRNLQEPEEQEFAIALTVGANHTLSAVAGLARNLGRRVQEAQEPMERPRCRVWFRTTGQLLSLVQAEQFPTRYRTPFGLVSAVGVRSRIDGFPPLLMRTLWQEYPHLQPILIEWLQDLCSESQDAMIRSNAAAAIGVIAGHDFHLVYRDVIEPWSSSFRIERREAAANILGLVARGDLADQVWELLAQWSDPVETTSLVDSDKSLSADVELDRSAASDAIPGSVVPDDVKASLADRRRRQLTAAVALGASVGSTDVPHALELLERQAGYPHAELSWAVGRAVADLAYGSSDEDMLRVVAALASWQASASRARVHAALGAFLQLVWISASGGPGTPKWLRVVRLSGVQDQFCADLARLWRRCLNSARYERVAMDVLKSWLRNLESDASAESVMRNLVGAIPQVPREFRVMRTYLTAWGRRGFDDKPLAFVRQVLDDRERSHA
;
A
#
# COMPACT_ATOMS: atom_id res chain seq x y z
N MET A 1 39.79 15.65 15.38
CA MET A 1 38.57 16.01 16.15
C MET A 1 37.50 16.40 15.15
N GLU A 2 37.29 15.55 14.20
CA GLU A 2 36.27 15.61 13.13
C GLU A 2 35.88 14.16 12.87
N ASP A 3 34.59 13.89 12.65
CA ASP A 3 33.94 12.61 12.38
C ASP A 3 33.36 11.83 13.57
N ARG A 4 32.56 12.55 14.39
CA ARG A 4 31.47 11.91 15.09
C ARG A 4 30.14 12.43 14.50
N VAL A 5 29.76 11.94 13.34
CA VAL A 5 28.34 11.99 12.93
C VAL A 5 27.58 11.24 14.01
N SER A 6 26.79 11.93 14.79
CA SER A 6 26.08 11.30 15.92
C SER A 6 25.13 10.26 15.34
N LEU A 7 24.94 9.13 16.03
CA LEU A 7 23.97 8.12 15.65
C LEU A 7 22.60 8.74 15.37
N THR A 8 22.28 9.84 16.05
CA THR A 8 21.08 10.65 15.86
C THR A 8 21.05 11.31 14.49
N GLU A 9 22.20 11.87 14.02
CA GLU A 9 22.31 12.47 12.69
C GLU A 9 22.30 11.41 11.59
N ALA A 10 22.96 10.27 11.82
CA ALA A 10 22.90 9.12 10.90
C ALA A 10 21.48 8.52 10.84
N LEU A 11 20.76 8.40 11.96
CA LEU A 11 19.37 7.98 12.02
C LEU A 11 18.45 9.02 11.37
N GLU A 12 18.64 10.31 11.62
CA GLU A 12 17.89 11.40 10.99
C GLU A 12 18.17 11.48 9.48
N GLN A 13 19.41 11.29 9.07
CA GLN A 13 19.80 11.29 7.66
C GLN A 13 19.27 10.04 6.95
N ALA A 14 19.35 8.87 7.57
CA ALA A 14 18.73 7.65 7.09
C ALA A 14 17.20 7.81 7.01
N LEU A 15 16.54 8.35 8.04
CA LEU A 15 15.10 8.62 8.04
C LEU A 15 14.66 9.63 6.98
N ARG A 16 15.49 10.65 6.68
CA ARG A 16 15.23 11.61 5.60
C ARG A 16 15.43 11.01 4.21
N THR A 17 16.42 10.15 4.05
CA THR A 17 16.75 9.51 2.76
C THR A 17 15.74 8.42 2.41
N PHE A 18 15.15 7.75 3.40
CA PHE A 18 14.19 6.65 3.25
C PHE A 18 12.73 7.03 3.49
N ALA A 19 12.37 8.31 3.40
CA ALA A 19 10.97 8.75 3.36
C ALA A 19 10.27 8.42 2.01
N SER A 20 10.64 7.31 1.39
CA SER A 20 9.86 6.74 0.28
C SER A 20 8.59 6.11 0.84
N PRO A 21 7.43 6.29 0.20
CA PRO A 21 6.20 5.67 0.67
C PRO A 21 6.37 4.14 0.72
N PRO A 22 5.84 3.47 1.75
CA PRO A 22 5.96 2.03 1.87
C PRO A 22 5.36 1.33 0.64
N VAL A 23 6.03 0.29 0.18
CA VAL A 23 5.66 -0.53 -0.99
C VAL A 23 4.21 -1.02 -0.97
N GLN A 24 3.61 -1.13 0.21
CA GLN A 24 2.21 -1.48 0.38
C GLN A 24 1.23 -0.44 -0.19
N GLN A 25 1.52 0.86 -0.07
CA GLN A 25 0.70 1.90 -0.72
C GLN A 25 0.75 1.76 -2.23
N TRP A 26 1.89 1.33 -2.75
CA TRP A 26 2.09 1.15 -4.17
C TRP A 26 1.30 -0.03 -4.75
N ASN A 27 1.33 -1.21 -4.10
CA ASN A 27 0.58 -2.39 -4.54
C ASN A 27 -0.93 -2.14 -4.62
N GLN A 28 -1.48 -1.34 -3.69
CA GLN A 28 -2.89 -0.97 -3.70
C GLN A 28 -3.23 0.06 -4.79
N ASN A 29 -2.34 1.01 -5.05
CA ASN A 29 -2.58 2.08 -6.03
C ASN A 29 -2.52 1.60 -7.49
N VAL A 30 -1.67 0.63 -7.81
CA VAL A 30 -1.52 0.11 -9.19
C VAL A 30 -2.58 -0.93 -9.53
N PHE A 31 -2.94 -1.80 -8.57
CA PHE A 31 -3.89 -2.87 -8.83
C PHE A 31 -5.36 -2.51 -8.61
N TYR A 32 -5.68 -1.47 -7.83
CA TYR A 32 -7.06 -1.10 -7.48
C TYR A 32 -7.50 0.28 -7.96
N GLY A 33 -6.74 0.97 -8.81
CA GLY A 33 -7.18 2.21 -9.46
C GLY A 33 -7.51 3.35 -8.49
N SER A 34 -6.66 3.58 -7.48
CA SER A 34 -6.85 4.71 -6.58
C SER A 34 -6.64 6.03 -7.31
N GLY A 35 -7.63 6.90 -7.26
CA GLY A 35 -7.52 8.28 -7.73
C GLY A 35 -6.37 9.01 -7.01
N GLY A 36 -5.55 9.75 -7.77
CA GLY A 36 -4.45 10.53 -7.21
C GLY A 36 -4.92 11.58 -6.18
N PRO A 37 -3.99 12.18 -5.44
CA PRO A 37 -4.30 13.14 -4.39
C PRO A 37 -5.04 14.35 -4.96
N LEU A 38 -6.28 14.52 -4.55
CA LEU A 38 -7.14 15.63 -4.92
C LEU A 38 -6.98 16.81 -3.96
N ASP A 39 -7.27 17.99 -4.47
CA ASP A 39 -7.20 19.26 -3.75
C ASP A 39 -7.99 19.24 -2.43
N ALA A 40 -7.32 19.39 -1.30
CA ALA A 40 -7.94 19.44 0.03
C ALA A 40 -8.91 20.63 0.25
N LYS A 41 -9.17 21.43 -0.78
CA LYS A 41 -10.08 22.58 -0.75
C LYS A 41 -11.36 22.41 -1.57
N GLN A 42 -11.54 21.30 -2.30
CA GLN A 42 -12.78 21.07 -3.00
C GLN A 42 -13.71 20.23 -2.12
N GLY A 43 -14.81 20.83 -1.67
CA GLY A 43 -15.87 20.13 -0.92
C GLY A 43 -16.47 18.95 -1.70
N PRO A 44 -17.38 18.16 -1.06
CA PRO A 44 -18.00 16.99 -1.69
C PRO A 44 -18.56 17.31 -3.08
N ARG A 45 -18.19 16.52 -4.10
CA ARG A 45 -18.58 16.74 -5.50
C ARG A 45 -19.96 16.17 -5.77
N ALA A 46 -20.83 16.93 -6.43
CA ALA A 46 -22.13 16.42 -6.87
C ALA A 46 -21.96 15.28 -7.89
N VAL A 47 -22.73 14.21 -7.73
CA VAL A 47 -22.84 13.16 -8.77
C VAL A 47 -23.67 13.72 -9.92
N PRO A 48 -23.21 13.60 -11.19
CA PRO A 48 -23.94 14.14 -12.34
C PRO A 48 -25.37 13.54 -12.42
N GLN A 49 -26.36 14.40 -12.68
CA GLN A 49 -27.76 13.97 -12.80
C GLN A 49 -27.95 12.94 -13.92
N SER A 50 -27.24 13.09 -15.04
CA SER A 50 -27.26 12.13 -16.15
C SER A 50 -26.82 10.72 -15.72
N LEU A 51 -25.87 10.62 -14.78
CA LEU A 51 -25.43 9.34 -14.22
C LEU A 51 -26.52 8.76 -13.31
N LEU A 52 -27.15 9.56 -12.44
CA LEU A 52 -28.25 9.11 -11.58
C LEU A 52 -29.47 8.65 -12.40
N GLU A 53 -29.81 9.38 -13.47
CA GLU A 53 -30.86 8.96 -14.41
C GLU A 53 -30.53 7.62 -15.09
N ARG A 54 -29.27 7.46 -15.54
CA ARG A 54 -28.81 6.18 -16.10
C ARG A 54 -28.96 5.05 -15.07
N ILE A 55 -28.54 5.28 -13.83
CA ILE A 55 -28.66 4.31 -12.74
C ILE A 55 -30.15 3.95 -12.51
N ARG A 56 -31.04 4.93 -12.39
CA ARG A 56 -32.48 4.68 -12.20
C ARG A 56 -33.08 3.80 -13.30
N ARG A 57 -32.61 3.93 -14.55
CA ARG A 57 -33.09 3.17 -15.69
C ARG A 57 -32.54 1.76 -15.78
N THR A 58 -31.34 1.54 -15.28
CA THR A 58 -30.59 0.29 -15.51
C THR A 58 -30.32 -0.50 -14.25
N PHE A 59 -30.60 0.04 -13.07
CA PHE A 59 -30.31 -0.62 -11.82
C PHE A 59 -31.23 -1.82 -11.56
N VAL A 60 -30.62 -2.97 -11.22
CA VAL A 60 -31.32 -4.17 -10.76
C VAL A 60 -30.96 -4.36 -9.28
N GLN A 61 -32.00 -4.43 -8.46
CA GLN A 61 -31.84 -4.57 -7.01
C GLN A 61 -31.24 -5.94 -6.66
N PRO A 62 -30.13 -6.00 -5.92
CA PRO A 62 -29.65 -7.26 -5.37
C PRO A 62 -30.63 -7.81 -4.31
N PRO A 63 -30.61 -9.12 -4.05
CA PRO A 63 -31.57 -9.75 -3.12
C PRO A 63 -31.59 -9.13 -1.72
N ASP A 64 -30.46 -8.65 -1.24
CA ASP A 64 -30.31 -8.07 0.10
C ASP A 64 -30.58 -6.54 0.15
N TYR A 65 -31.03 -5.94 -0.96
CA TYR A 65 -31.26 -4.49 -1.05
C TYR A 65 -32.20 -3.93 0.02
N ARG A 66 -33.31 -4.63 0.29
CA ARG A 66 -34.30 -4.17 1.30
C ARG A 66 -33.72 -4.15 2.71
N LYS A 67 -32.85 -5.10 3.04
CA LYS A 67 -32.17 -5.16 4.33
C LYS A 67 -31.15 -3.99 4.44
N LEU A 68 -30.40 -3.76 3.36
CA LEU A 68 -29.45 -2.63 3.29
C LEU A 68 -30.18 -1.28 3.47
N LEU A 69 -31.32 -1.10 2.82
CA LEU A 69 -32.15 0.11 2.95
C LEU A 69 -32.59 0.30 4.40
N ALA A 70 -33.10 -0.74 5.05
CA ALA A 70 -33.55 -0.67 6.44
C ALA A 70 -32.40 -0.32 7.41
N GLU A 71 -31.20 -0.88 7.19
CA GLU A 71 -30.01 -0.52 8.00
C GLU A 71 -29.59 0.94 7.77
N LEU A 72 -29.63 1.43 6.53
CA LEU A 72 -29.30 2.83 6.23
C LEU A 72 -30.33 3.79 6.84
N GLU A 73 -31.61 3.45 6.80
CA GLU A 73 -32.68 4.25 7.43
C GLU A 73 -32.52 4.32 8.95
N LYS A 74 -32.17 3.20 9.57
CA LYS A 74 -31.95 3.09 11.01
C LYS A 74 -30.73 3.87 11.49
N ARG A 75 -29.60 3.74 10.81
CA ARG A 75 -28.29 4.25 11.26
C ARG A 75 -27.86 5.56 10.60
N SER A 76 -28.44 5.92 9.46
CA SER A 76 -28.05 7.04 8.59
C SER A 76 -26.68 6.92 7.93
N LEU A 77 -25.86 5.95 8.37
CA LEU A 77 -24.53 5.66 7.83
C LEU A 77 -24.35 4.13 7.77
N VAL A 78 -23.79 3.62 6.66
CA VAL A 78 -23.49 2.20 6.45
C VAL A 78 -22.14 2.04 5.77
N LEU A 79 -21.31 1.12 6.25
CA LEU A 79 -20.12 0.62 5.59
C LEU A 79 -20.52 -0.54 4.68
N LEU A 80 -20.57 -0.30 3.37
CA LEU A 80 -21.04 -1.29 2.40
C LEU A 80 -19.87 -2.04 1.77
N THR A 81 -19.85 -3.34 1.92
CA THR A 81 -18.90 -4.23 1.24
C THR A 81 -19.59 -5.29 0.41
N ALA A 82 -18.91 -5.77 -0.61
CA ALA A 82 -19.35 -6.86 -1.45
C ALA A 82 -18.18 -7.40 -2.27
N ARG A 83 -18.32 -8.63 -2.77
CA ARG A 83 -17.36 -9.19 -3.74
C ARG A 83 -17.24 -8.29 -4.96
N ALA A 84 -16.06 -8.29 -5.58
CA ALA A 84 -15.86 -7.61 -6.84
C ALA A 84 -16.94 -8.00 -7.87
N GLY A 85 -17.31 -7.11 -8.78
CA GLY A 85 -18.31 -7.36 -9.80
C GLY A 85 -19.78 -7.38 -9.36
N SER A 86 -20.07 -7.29 -8.07
CA SER A 86 -21.44 -7.32 -7.53
C SER A 86 -22.30 -6.07 -7.79
N GLY A 87 -21.76 -5.03 -8.38
CA GLY A 87 -22.47 -3.75 -8.59
C GLY A 87 -22.56 -2.86 -7.35
N ARG A 88 -21.73 -3.07 -6.33
CA ARG A 88 -21.70 -2.35 -5.04
C ARG A 88 -21.81 -0.82 -5.20
N ASN A 89 -21.02 -0.23 -6.09
CA ASN A 89 -21.01 1.23 -6.29
C ASN A 89 -22.37 1.75 -6.84
N TRP A 90 -22.98 1.01 -7.75
CA TRP A 90 -24.30 1.36 -8.30
C TRP A 90 -25.39 1.16 -7.25
N THR A 91 -25.31 0.11 -6.45
CA THR A 91 -26.22 -0.12 -5.33
C THR A 91 -26.18 1.04 -4.33
N ALA A 92 -24.98 1.49 -3.95
CA ALA A 92 -24.82 2.63 -3.06
C ALA A 92 -25.38 3.94 -3.64
N GLN A 93 -25.09 4.23 -4.91
CA GLN A 93 -25.59 5.44 -5.56
C GLN A 93 -27.10 5.42 -5.72
N PHE A 94 -27.69 4.30 -6.13
CA PHE A 94 -29.14 4.15 -6.23
C PHE A 94 -29.82 4.29 -4.85
N LEU A 95 -29.24 3.69 -3.83
CA LEU A 95 -29.76 3.77 -2.45
C LEU A 95 -29.79 5.22 -1.94
N LEU A 96 -28.69 5.97 -2.14
CA LEU A 96 -28.58 7.35 -1.75
C LEU A 96 -29.49 8.27 -2.60
N ASP A 97 -29.60 7.99 -3.89
CA ASP A 97 -30.52 8.71 -4.78
C ASP A 97 -31.98 8.54 -4.35
N ALA A 98 -32.39 7.32 -4.03
CA ALA A 98 -33.75 7.01 -3.59
C ALA A 98 -34.07 7.62 -2.21
N THR A 99 -33.11 7.65 -1.28
CA THR A 99 -33.33 8.13 0.10
C THR A 99 -33.15 9.63 0.26
N CYS A 100 -32.37 10.30 -0.62
CA CYS A 100 -32.06 11.72 -0.51
C CYS A 100 -32.57 12.57 -1.71
N GLY A 101 -33.53 12.04 -2.47
CA GLY A 101 -34.22 12.80 -3.52
C GLY A 101 -33.33 13.33 -4.64
N GLY A 102 -32.31 12.57 -5.04
CA GLY A 102 -31.41 12.91 -6.14
C GLY A 102 -30.23 13.80 -5.77
N ARG A 103 -30.06 14.16 -4.52
CA ARG A 103 -28.95 14.99 -4.04
C ARG A 103 -27.81 14.09 -3.55
N VAL A 104 -27.03 13.53 -4.46
CA VAL A 104 -25.91 12.64 -4.11
C VAL A 104 -24.59 13.35 -4.35
N ARG A 105 -23.69 13.29 -3.37
CA ARG A 105 -22.35 13.85 -3.42
C ARG A 105 -21.31 12.75 -3.15
N ARG A 106 -20.20 12.79 -3.89
CA ARG A 106 -19.04 11.92 -3.66
C ARG A 106 -18.01 12.63 -2.79
N ILE A 107 -17.51 11.94 -1.81
CA ILE A 107 -16.40 12.38 -0.96
C ILE A 107 -15.16 11.60 -1.39
N ASP A 108 -14.09 12.32 -1.71
CA ASP A 108 -12.80 11.71 -2.03
C ASP A 108 -12.09 11.25 -0.73
N GLU A 109 -11.27 10.21 -0.83
CA GLU A 109 -10.62 9.54 0.31
C GLU A 109 -9.83 10.51 1.21
N ILE A 110 -9.18 11.50 0.62
CA ILE A 110 -8.41 12.53 1.34
C ILE A 110 -9.29 13.47 2.15
N GLN A 111 -10.51 13.71 1.68
CA GLN A 111 -11.46 14.59 2.36
C GLN A 111 -12.19 13.89 3.51
N ALA A 112 -12.24 12.57 3.45
CA ALA A 112 -12.96 11.76 4.43
C ALA A 112 -12.38 11.91 5.85
N GLY A 113 -11.07 11.94 5.97
CA GLY A 113 -10.39 12.19 7.26
C GLY A 113 -10.60 13.60 7.83
N SER A 114 -10.89 14.58 6.97
CA SER A 114 -11.12 15.99 7.32
C SER A 114 -12.58 16.43 7.18
N PHE A 115 -13.50 15.52 6.80
CA PHE A 115 -14.90 15.83 6.64
C PHE A 115 -15.54 16.10 8.01
N ALA A 116 -15.74 17.39 8.30
CA ALA A 116 -16.32 17.82 9.55
C ALA A 116 -17.84 17.70 9.52
N ALA A 117 -18.43 17.38 10.66
CA ALA A 117 -19.88 17.22 10.82
C ALA A 117 -20.67 18.47 10.41
N ASP A 118 -20.10 19.66 10.58
CA ASP A 118 -20.70 20.95 10.19
C ASP A 118 -20.81 21.14 8.66
N ALA A 119 -20.02 20.41 7.86
CA ALA A 119 -20.05 20.45 6.41
C ALA A 119 -21.20 19.62 5.77
N ILE A 120 -21.99 18.91 6.56
CA ILE A 120 -23.12 18.11 6.09
C ILE A 120 -24.27 19.02 5.66
N ALA A 121 -24.64 18.96 4.38
CA ALA A 121 -25.83 19.65 3.87
C ALA A 121 -27.10 18.82 4.14
N PRO A 122 -28.26 19.44 4.41
CA PRO A 122 -29.50 18.70 4.68
C PRO A 122 -30.01 17.96 3.43
N PHE A 123 -30.69 16.85 3.65
CA PHE A 123 -31.29 16.00 2.61
C PHE A 123 -30.29 15.57 1.51
N THR A 124 -29.06 15.27 1.90
CA THR A 124 -27.98 14.96 0.95
C THR A 124 -27.42 13.57 1.22
N GLY A 125 -27.26 12.78 0.15
CA GLY A 125 -26.59 11.47 0.18
C GLY A 125 -25.09 11.63 -0.04
N TYR A 126 -24.26 11.04 0.81
CA TYR A 126 -22.82 11.07 0.72
C TYR A 126 -22.29 9.68 0.37
N LEU A 127 -21.60 9.59 -0.76
CA LEU A 127 -20.89 8.39 -1.18
C LEU A 127 -19.41 8.56 -0.96
N TRP A 128 -18.85 7.69 -0.16
CA TRP A 128 -17.44 7.69 0.17
C TRP A 128 -16.79 6.37 -0.22
N SER A 129 -15.61 6.39 -0.82
CA SER A 129 -14.84 5.18 -1.16
C SER A 129 -13.61 5.09 -0.27
N ALA A 130 -13.64 4.17 0.69
CA ALA A 130 -12.46 3.79 1.47
C ALA A 130 -11.67 2.76 0.65
N SER A 131 -10.84 3.23 -0.29
CA SER A 131 -10.14 2.35 -1.24
C SER A 131 -8.90 1.70 -0.64
N THR A 132 -8.46 2.16 0.53
CA THR A 132 -7.26 1.63 1.20
C THR A 132 -7.57 1.16 2.62
N PRO A 133 -6.90 0.13 3.15
CA PRO A 133 -7.00 -0.23 4.57
C PRO A 133 -6.65 0.93 5.50
N MET A 134 -5.83 1.86 5.04
CA MET A 134 -5.44 3.05 5.79
C MET A 134 -6.60 4.02 5.98
N ALA A 135 -7.49 4.17 4.97
CA ALA A 135 -8.70 4.97 5.09
C ALA A 135 -9.68 4.36 6.10
N LEU A 136 -9.71 3.02 6.23
CA LEU A 136 -10.52 2.32 7.23
C LEU A 136 -9.96 2.46 8.65
N ASN A 137 -8.64 2.49 8.81
CA ASN A 137 -7.99 2.71 10.10
C ASN A 137 -8.15 4.17 10.61
N GLU A 138 -8.51 5.10 9.73
CA GLU A 138 -8.86 6.48 10.09
C GLU A 138 -10.33 6.61 10.56
N LEU A 139 -11.14 5.58 10.31
CA LEU A 139 -12.51 5.51 10.79
C LEU A 139 -12.51 4.99 12.24
N ASP A 140 -12.87 5.87 13.15
CA ASP A 140 -13.12 5.57 14.56
C ASP A 140 -14.62 5.37 14.79
N SER A 141 -15.00 4.40 15.63
CA SER A 141 -16.41 4.18 15.99
C SER A 141 -17.06 5.43 16.54
N ASP A 142 -16.38 6.12 17.48
CA ASP A 142 -16.91 7.33 18.13
C ASP A 142 -17.16 8.44 17.11
N ARG A 143 -16.26 8.55 16.14
CA ARG A 143 -16.40 9.50 15.03
C ARG A 143 -17.53 9.13 14.07
N LEU A 144 -17.73 7.83 13.79
CA LEU A 144 -18.86 7.37 13.00
C LEU A 144 -20.19 7.59 13.73
N ASP A 145 -20.23 7.42 15.05
CA ASP A 145 -21.41 7.69 15.87
C ASP A 145 -21.80 9.18 15.80
N VAL A 146 -20.83 10.07 15.98
CA VAL A 146 -21.05 11.53 15.84
C VAL A 146 -21.53 11.87 14.44
N LEU A 147 -20.89 11.32 13.41
CA LEU A 147 -21.27 11.56 12.02
C LEU A 147 -22.65 11.00 11.71
N ALA A 148 -22.99 9.82 12.20
CA ALA A 148 -24.30 9.21 12.01
C ALA A 148 -25.43 10.01 12.71
N ALA A 149 -25.15 10.56 13.89
CA ALA A 149 -26.08 11.45 14.59
C ALA A 149 -26.33 12.73 13.78
N GLU A 150 -25.27 13.40 13.33
CA GLU A 150 -25.36 14.63 12.53
C GLU A 150 -26.05 14.39 11.18
N LEU A 151 -25.79 13.26 10.51
CA LEU A 151 -26.48 12.86 9.29
C LEU A 151 -27.99 12.67 9.55
N ARG A 152 -28.36 12.08 10.68
CA ARG A 152 -29.75 11.85 11.08
C ARG A 152 -30.46 13.17 11.31
N ASP A 153 -29.86 14.07 12.07
CA ASP A 153 -30.44 15.38 12.42
C ASP A 153 -30.69 16.24 11.19
N ARG A 154 -29.87 16.08 10.15
CA ARG A 154 -29.99 16.79 8.86
C ARG A 154 -30.76 16.02 7.80
N TRP A 155 -31.37 14.89 8.13
CA TRP A 155 -32.10 14.02 7.19
C TRP A 155 -31.23 13.59 5.99
N SER A 156 -29.93 13.45 6.24
CA SER A 156 -28.93 13.05 5.26
C SER A 156 -28.48 11.61 5.49
N ARG A 157 -27.85 11.01 4.50
CA ARG A 157 -27.41 9.61 4.56
C ARG A 157 -25.99 9.48 4.01
N ALA A 158 -25.24 8.52 4.50
CA ALA A 158 -23.91 8.22 3.97
C ALA A 158 -23.72 6.71 3.74
N VAL A 159 -23.06 6.38 2.64
CA VAL A 159 -22.61 5.02 2.35
C VAL A 159 -21.10 5.07 2.09
N VAL A 160 -20.36 4.32 2.88
CA VAL A 160 -18.92 4.13 2.73
C VAL A 160 -18.67 2.81 2.02
N LEU A 161 -18.02 2.84 0.88
CA LEU A 161 -17.65 1.63 0.13
C LEU A 161 -16.34 1.06 0.69
N VAL A 162 -16.40 -0.15 1.21
CA VAL A 162 -15.27 -0.85 1.82
C VAL A 162 -14.82 -2.00 0.91
N PRO A 163 -13.53 -2.18 0.60
CA PRO A 163 -13.03 -3.34 -0.11
C PRO A 163 -13.39 -4.63 0.62
N TYR A 164 -13.75 -5.70 -0.12
CA TYR A 164 -14.14 -6.97 0.48
C TYR A 164 -13.02 -7.60 1.31
N ASP A 165 -11.78 -7.50 0.80
CA ASP A 165 -10.59 -8.05 1.44
C ASP A 165 -10.21 -7.31 2.73
N ALA A 166 -10.61 -6.04 2.84
CA ALA A 166 -10.34 -5.24 4.03
C ALA A 166 -11.25 -5.57 5.23
N VAL A 167 -12.31 -6.33 5.01
CA VAL A 167 -13.27 -6.73 6.10
C VAL A 167 -12.58 -7.55 7.17
N GLN A 168 -11.66 -8.44 6.80
CA GLN A 168 -10.95 -9.30 7.75
C GLN A 168 -9.98 -8.52 8.65
N SER A 169 -9.48 -7.37 8.17
CA SER A 169 -8.56 -6.50 8.91
C SER A 169 -9.25 -5.30 9.56
N MET A 170 -10.58 -5.23 9.50
CA MET A 170 -11.35 -4.11 10.01
C MET A 170 -11.47 -4.16 11.52
N PRO A 171 -11.32 -3.02 12.24
CA PRO A 171 -11.55 -2.95 13.68
C PRO A 171 -12.95 -3.45 14.05
N GLY A 172 -13.06 -4.30 15.07
CA GLY A 172 -14.33 -4.89 15.51
C GLY A 172 -15.40 -3.86 15.87
N ALA A 173 -15.01 -2.69 16.35
CA ALA A 173 -15.89 -1.56 16.64
C ALA A 173 -16.64 -1.03 15.40
N LEU A 174 -16.09 -1.23 14.19
CA LEU A 174 -16.75 -0.82 12.95
C LEU A 174 -17.75 -1.86 12.42
N ALA A 175 -17.75 -3.07 12.98
CA ALA A 175 -18.62 -4.17 12.54
C ALA A 175 -20.11 -3.83 12.66
N GLU A 176 -20.47 -2.94 13.59
CA GLU A 176 -21.86 -2.48 13.73
C GLU A 176 -22.39 -1.75 12.50
N TYR A 177 -21.53 -1.00 11.83
CA TYR A 177 -21.88 -0.24 10.63
C TYR A 177 -21.72 -1.05 9.35
N LEU A 178 -21.10 -2.27 9.43
CA LEU A 178 -20.78 -3.08 8.28
C LEU A 178 -22.02 -3.80 7.74
N PHE A 179 -22.28 -3.64 6.45
CA PHE A 179 -23.23 -4.42 5.70
C PHE A 179 -22.52 -5.17 4.55
N ILE A 180 -22.64 -6.48 4.58
CA ILE A 180 -22.06 -7.35 3.53
C ILE A 180 -23.16 -7.71 2.54
N LEU A 181 -22.96 -7.32 1.30
CA LEU A 181 -23.84 -7.70 0.19
C LEU A 181 -23.40 -9.08 -0.31
N GLU A 182 -24.04 -10.12 0.21
CA GLU A 182 -23.61 -11.50 -0.03
C GLU A 182 -23.89 -11.97 -1.44
N ARG A 183 -24.99 -11.51 -2.03
CA ARG A 183 -25.47 -11.95 -3.33
C ARG A 183 -25.49 -10.80 -4.33
N ALA A 184 -24.88 -11.03 -5.49
CA ALA A 184 -24.97 -10.14 -6.64
C ALA A 184 -26.41 -10.13 -7.21
N PRO A 185 -26.81 -9.08 -7.96
CA PRO A 185 -28.06 -9.10 -8.71
C PRO A 185 -28.02 -10.16 -9.82
N ASP A 186 -29.20 -10.59 -10.27
CA ASP A 186 -29.31 -11.49 -11.41
C ASP A 186 -28.73 -10.85 -12.67
N LEU A 187 -27.69 -11.46 -13.23
CA LEU A 187 -27.00 -10.94 -14.40
C LEU A 187 -27.87 -10.93 -15.66
N THR A 188 -28.85 -11.81 -15.75
CA THR A 188 -29.84 -11.85 -16.85
C THR A 188 -30.72 -10.60 -16.77
N GLU A 189 -31.20 -10.27 -15.59
CA GLU A 189 -31.99 -9.04 -15.39
C GLU A 189 -31.15 -7.79 -15.56
N VAL A 190 -29.86 -7.80 -15.16
CA VAL A 190 -28.92 -6.71 -15.44
C VAL A 190 -28.76 -6.50 -16.93
N LEU A 191 -28.49 -7.55 -17.71
CA LEU A 191 -28.39 -7.48 -19.17
C LEU A 191 -29.67 -6.93 -19.79
N LYS A 192 -30.82 -7.48 -19.40
CA LYS A 192 -32.13 -7.07 -19.90
C LYS A 192 -32.42 -5.59 -19.63
N SER A 193 -32.15 -5.14 -18.42
CA SER A 193 -32.34 -3.74 -18.02
C SER A 193 -31.46 -2.78 -18.83
N HIS A 194 -30.18 -3.11 -18.98
CA HIS A 194 -29.25 -2.30 -19.76
C HIS A 194 -29.62 -2.29 -21.24
N LEU A 195 -29.92 -3.44 -21.84
CA LEU A 195 -30.27 -3.55 -23.25
C LEU A 195 -31.57 -2.80 -23.57
N ARG A 196 -32.60 -2.94 -22.73
CA ARG A 196 -33.84 -2.18 -22.87
C ARG A 196 -33.63 -0.66 -22.76
N ALA A 197 -32.73 -0.23 -21.86
CA ALA A 197 -32.38 1.19 -21.73
C ALA A 197 -31.68 1.74 -22.99
N LEU A 198 -30.87 0.92 -23.66
CA LEU A 198 -30.15 1.26 -24.89
C LEU A 198 -31.05 1.28 -26.14
N LEU A 199 -32.02 0.35 -26.23
CA LEU A 199 -32.87 0.16 -27.41
C LEU A 199 -34.16 0.98 -27.35
N GLY A 200 -34.54 1.44 -26.15
CA GLY A 200 -35.82 2.12 -25.97
C GLY A 200 -37.03 1.17 -26.06
N ARG A 201 -38.24 1.74 -26.12
CA ARG A 201 -39.49 0.94 -26.09
C ARG A 201 -39.78 0.18 -27.40
N SER A 202 -39.27 0.64 -28.52
CA SER A 202 -39.57 0.09 -29.83
C SER A 202 -39.00 -1.30 -30.10
N LEU A 203 -37.88 -1.66 -29.46
CA LEU A 203 -37.17 -2.95 -29.62
C LEU A 203 -37.18 -3.80 -28.37
N GLY A 204 -38.14 -3.59 -27.47
CA GLY A 204 -38.20 -4.31 -26.18
C GLY A 204 -38.41 -5.83 -26.34
N GLU A 205 -39.22 -6.26 -27.30
CA GLU A 205 -39.44 -7.69 -27.58
C GLU A 205 -38.19 -8.36 -28.17
N GLU A 206 -37.44 -7.62 -29.01
CA GLU A 206 -36.18 -8.10 -29.56
C GLU A 206 -35.11 -8.24 -28.49
N ALA A 207 -35.04 -7.30 -27.57
CA ALA A 207 -34.16 -7.39 -26.41
C ALA A 207 -34.44 -8.69 -25.58
N ASP A 208 -35.72 -8.97 -25.33
CA ASP A 208 -36.11 -10.18 -24.58
C ASP A 208 -35.79 -11.47 -25.33
N ARG A 209 -35.92 -11.47 -26.65
CA ARG A 209 -35.54 -12.60 -27.50
C ARG A 209 -34.04 -12.88 -27.46
N ILE A 210 -33.24 -11.84 -27.61
CA ILE A 210 -31.77 -11.91 -27.57
C ILE A 210 -31.32 -12.44 -26.21
N VAL A 211 -31.79 -11.82 -25.12
CA VAL A 211 -31.42 -12.23 -23.76
C VAL A 211 -31.78 -13.66 -23.43
N SER A 212 -32.90 -14.18 -23.99
CA SER A 212 -33.35 -15.55 -23.78
C SER A 212 -32.61 -16.58 -24.66
N SER A 213 -31.73 -16.13 -25.54
CA SER A 213 -31.01 -17.02 -26.44
C SER A 213 -29.93 -17.84 -25.72
N ARG A 214 -29.69 -19.08 -26.20
CA ARG A 214 -28.71 -20.00 -25.62
C ARG A 214 -27.26 -19.45 -25.64
N PRO A 215 -26.78 -18.79 -26.73
CA PRO A 215 -25.46 -18.20 -26.74
C PRO A 215 -25.28 -17.13 -25.64
N VAL A 216 -26.25 -16.25 -25.46
CA VAL A 216 -26.22 -15.21 -24.43
C VAL A 216 -26.21 -15.81 -23.02
N ALA A 217 -27.03 -16.85 -22.76
CA ALA A 217 -27.01 -17.52 -21.47
C ALA A 217 -25.63 -18.13 -21.12
N GLN A 218 -24.93 -18.66 -22.13
CA GLN A 218 -23.56 -19.16 -21.93
C GLN A 218 -22.58 -18.06 -21.63
N VAL A 219 -22.64 -16.95 -22.34
CA VAL A 219 -21.82 -15.74 -22.06
C VAL A 219 -22.06 -15.23 -20.63
N LEU A 220 -23.31 -15.10 -20.21
CA LEU A 220 -23.66 -14.65 -18.86
C LEU A 220 -23.08 -15.56 -17.77
N LYS A 221 -23.06 -16.88 -17.99
CA LYS A 221 -22.46 -17.83 -17.08
C LYS A 221 -20.94 -17.62 -16.95
N GLU A 222 -20.25 -17.29 -18.03
CA GLU A 222 -18.82 -16.99 -18.03
C GLU A 222 -18.52 -15.63 -17.37
N LEU A 223 -19.28 -14.59 -17.73
CA LEU A 223 -19.14 -13.27 -17.13
C LEU A 223 -19.43 -13.27 -15.63
N GLY A 224 -20.35 -14.12 -15.16
CA GLY A 224 -20.65 -14.29 -13.74
C GLY A 224 -19.52 -14.90 -12.91
N ARG A 225 -18.52 -15.51 -13.55
CA ARG A 225 -17.31 -16.01 -12.89
C ARG A 225 -16.20 -14.99 -12.77
N ARG A 226 -16.32 -13.84 -13.45
CA ARG A 226 -15.33 -12.78 -13.47
C ARG A 226 -15.54 -11.81 -12.29
N ASP A 227 -14.47 -11.21 -11.83
CA ASP A 227 -14.50 -10.22 -10.75
C ASP A 227 -15.16 -8.88 -11.14
N ASP A 228 -15.50 -8.68 -12.42
CA ASP A 228 -16.19 -7.49 -12.93
C ASP A 228 -17.59 -7.78 -13.51
N GLY A 229 -18.21 -8.89 -13.08
CA GLY A 229 -19.42 -9.47 -13.65
C GLY A 229 -20.50 -8.50 -14.10
N CYS A 230 -21.05 -7.65 -13.22
CA CYS A 230 -22.08 -6.68 -13.60
C CYS A 230 -21.58 -5.63 -14.61
N ARG A 231 -20.31 -5.21 -14.52
CA ARG A 231 -19.72 -4.24 -15.47
C ARG A 231 -19.56 -4.87 -16.86
N SER A 232 -19.05 -6.09 -16.89
CA SER A 232 -18.92 -6.85 -18.14
C SER A 232 -20.26 -7.11 -18.81
N VAL A 233 -21.29 -7.42 -18.02
CA VAL A 233 -22.66 -7.57 -18.55
C VAL A 233 -23.22 -6.25 -19.09
N ALA A 234 -22.94 -5.13 -18.46
CA ALA A 234 -23.35 -3.82 -18.98
C ALA A 234 -22.68 -3.50 -20.33
N ARG A 235 -21.37 -3.81 -20.48
CA ARG A 235 -20.66 -3.68 -21.77
C ARG A 235 -21.19 -4.67 -22.82
N PHE A 236 -21.50 -5.87 -22.41
CA PHE A 236 -22.11 -6.85 -23.29
C PHE A 236 -23.45 -6.35 -23.84
N ALA A 237 -24.28 -5.66 -23.04
CA ALA A 237 -25.48 -5.01 -23.52
C ALA A 237 -25.19 -3.99 -24.64
N GLU A 238 -24.08 -3.22 -24.52
CA GLU A 238 -23.65 -2.28 -25.55
C GLU A 238 -23.28 -3.00 -26.87
N SER A 239 -22.60 -4.15 -26.80
CA SER A 239 -22.25 -4.94 -28.00
C SER A 239 -23.43 -5.66 -28.62
N LEU A 240 -24.51 -5.91 -27.88
CA LEU A 240 -25.75 -6.51 -28.38
C LEU A 240 -26.69 -5.47 -29.05
N LYS A 241 -26.47 -4.18 -28.86
CA LYS A 241 -27.29 -3.14 -29.48
C LYS A 241 -27.28 -3.24 -31.02
N PRO A 242 -26.13 -3.32 -31.71
CA PRO A 242 -26.10 -3.52 -33.17
C PRO A 242 -26.76 -4.82 -33.62
N VAL A 243 -26.74 -5.88 -32.81
CA VAL A 243 -27.42 -7.15 -33.09
C VAL A 243 -28.94 -6.95 -33.10
N ALA A 244 -29.49 -6.26 -32.10
CA ALA A 244 -30.92 -5.96 -32.02
C ALA A 244 -31.40 -5.01 -33.13
N GLU A 245 -30.50 -4.17 -33.64
CA GLU A 245 -30.75 -3.28 -34.79
C GLU A 245 -30.55 -3.99 -36.14
N GLY A 246 -30.21 -5.28 -36.14
CA GLY A 246 -29.98 -6.09 -37.36
C GLY A 246 -28.68 -5.75 -38.12
N MET A 247 -27.75 -5.05 -37.47
CA MET A 247 -26.48 -4.61 -38.06
C MET A 247 -25.29 -5.52 -37.72
N ALA A 248 -25.45 -6.48 -36.79
CA ALA A 248 -24.38 -7.36 -36.35
C ALA A 248 -24.92 -8.79 -36.09
N ILE A 249 -24.02 -9.78 -36.08
CA ILE A 249 -24.30 -11.18 -35.85
C ILE A 249 -24.17 -11.49 -34.35
N LEU A 250 -25.14 -12.22 -33.79
CA LEU A 250 -25.18 -12.52 -32.35
C LEU A 250 -23.96 -13.32 -31.88
N GLU A 251 -23.52 -14.30 -32.63
CA GLU A 251 -22.36 -15.14 -32.33
C GLU A 251 -21.08 -14.31 -32.19
N VAL A 252 -20.88 -13.36 -33.10
CA VAL A 252 -19.72 -12.45 -33.08
C VAL A 252 -19.76 -11.56 -31.83
N ALA A 253 -20.92 -11.03 -31.45
CA ALA A 253 -21.07 -10.26 -30.24
C ALA A 253 -20.84 -11.08 -28.97
N CYS A 254 -21.26 -12.35 -28.97
CA CYS A 254 -21.02 -13.28 -27.88
C CYS A 254 -19.53 -13.65 -27.75
N GLU A 255 -18.86 -13.93 -28.84
CA GLU A 255 -17.41 -14.19 -28.85
C GLU A 255 -16.62 -12.97 -28.37
N ALA A 256 -16.97 -11.77 -28.83
CA ALA A 256 -16.36 -10.52 -28.39
C ALA A 256 -16.54 -10.26 -26.87
N ALA A 257 -17.69 -10.64 -26.31
CA ALA A 257 -17.97 -10.47 -24.87
C ALA A 257 -17.25 -11.48 -24.00
N THR A 258 -17.03 -12.70 -24.50
CA THR A 258 -16.27 -13.75 -23.79
C THR A 258 -14.78 -13.61 -24.00
N ALA A 259 -14.35 -12.98 -25.10
CA ALA A 259 -12.98 -12.57 -25.25
C ALA A 259 -12.58 -11.71 -24.04
N VAL A 260 -11.46 -12.04 -23.42
CA VAL A 260 -10.90 -11.17 -22.39
C VAL A 260 -10.69 -9.82 -23.05
N PRO A 261 -11.22 -8.68 -22.52
CA PRO A 261 -11.15 -7.37 -23.19
C PRO A 261 -9.74 -6.86 -23.48
N TRP A 262 -8.75 -7.64 -23.18
CA TRP A 262 -7.31 -7.42 -23.20
C TRP A 262 -6.56 -8.46 -24.00
N SER A 263 -7.25 -9.24 -24.82
CA SER A 263 -6.56 -10.06 -25.79
C SER A 263 -5.65 -9.16 -26.64
N GLY A 264 -4.64 -9.71 -27.25
CA GLY A 264 -3.72 -9.01 -28.14
C GLY A 264 -4.37 -8.05 -29.15
N ASP A 265 -5.68 -8.10 -29.31
CA ASP A 265 -6.45 -7.17 -30.16
C ASP A 265 -6.41 -5.73 -29.70
N TYR A 266 -6.39 -5.44 -28.38
CA TYR A 266 -6.22 -4.05 -27.93
C TYR A 266 -4.90 -3.48 -28.46
N PHE A 267 -3.79 -4.21 -28.22
CA PHE A 267 -2.46 -3.76 -28.63
C PHE A 267 -2.28 -3.82 -30.16
N ARG A 268 -2.87 -4.82 -30.81
CA ARG A 268 -2.90 -4.92 -32.29
C ARG A 268 -3.67 -3.80 -32.95
N ASN A 269 -4.71 -3.27 -32.28
CA ASN A 269 -5.51 -2.14 -32.81
C ASN A 269 -4.78 -0.79 -32.73
N LEU A 270 -3.68 -0.72 -31.95
CA LEU A 270 -2.76 0.42 -31.96
C LEU A 270 -1.84 0.27 -33.17
N GLN A 271 -2.15 1.01 -34.24
CA GLN A 271 -1.50 0.81 -35.55
C GLN A 271 -0.15 1.47 -35.66
N GLU A 272 0.08 2.55 -34.91
CA GLU A 272 1.31 3.31 -34.97
C GLU A 272 2.24 2.99 -33.79
N PRO A 273 3.56 2.92 -34.01
CA PRO A 273 4.52 2.63 -32.95
C PRO A 273 4.41 3.57 -31.75
N GLU A 274 4.16 4.85 -31.95
CA GLU A 274 4.01 5.83 -30.87
C GLU A 274 2.80 5.56 -29.98
N GLU A 275 1.73 4.97 -30.51
CA GLU A 275 0.54 4.56 -29.73
C GLU A 275 0.88 3.36 -28.86
N GLN A 276 1.60 2.38 -29.42
CA GLN A 276 2.06 1.18 -28.72
C GLN A 276 3.06 1.54 -27.63
N GLU A 277 4.06 2.36 -27.94
CA GLU A 277 5.04 2.86 -26.99
C GLU A 277 4.40 3.64 -25.82
N PHE A 278 3.43 4.49 -26.14
CA PHE A 278 2.69 5.24 -25.12
C PHE A 278 1.84 4.34 -24.24
N ALA A 279 1.18 3.33 -24.80
CA ALA A 279 0.41 2.35 -24.04
C ALA A 279 1.31 1.55 -23.09
N ILE A 280 2.49 1.12 -23.54
CA ILE A 280 3.49 0.44 -22.70
C ILE A 280 4.00 1.39 -21.61
N ALA A 281 4.37 2.61 -21.98
CA ALA A 281 4.84 3.62 -21.01
C ALA A 281 3.80 3.95 -19.95
N LEU A 282 2.52 3.94 -20.30
CA LEU A 282 1.42 4.18 -19.36
C LEU A 282 1.33 3.09 -18.28
N THR A 283 1.79 1.87 -18.53
CA THR A 283 1.80 0.81 -17.51
C THR A 283 2.75 1.13 -16.35
N VAL A 284 3.90 1.74 -16.67
CA VAL A 284 4.93 2.12 -15.69
C VAL A 284 4.68 3.54 -15.17
N GLY A 285 4.20 4.43 -16.04
CA GLY A 285 3.89 5.82 -15.71
C GLY A 285 2.46 6.05 -15.21
N ALA A 286 1.74 5.01 -14.79
CA ALA A 286 0.38 5.14 -14.27
C ALA A 286 0.32 6.16 -13.12
N ASN A 287 -0.66 7.05 -13.19
CA ASN A 287 -0.86 8.16 -12.24
C ASN A 287 0.24 9.25 -12.24
N HIS A 288 1.15 9.21 -13.20
CA HIS A 288 2.18 10.23 -13.38
C HIS A 288 1.75 11.37 -14.29
N THR A 289 2.57 12.40 -14.38
CA THR A 289 2.30 13.52 -15.30
C THR A 289 2.37 13.06 -16.75
N LEU A 290 1.55 13.67 -17.62
CA LEU A 290 1.55 13.39 -19.05
C LEU A 290 2.96 13.50 -19.67
N SER A 291 3.72 14.52 -19.26
CA SER A 291 5.09 14.72 -19.75
C SER A 291 6.04 13.60 -19.34
N ALA A 292 5.88 13.04 -18.14
CA ALA A 292 6.67 11.88 -17.69
C ALA A 292 6.32 10.64 -18.53
N VAL A 293 5.04 10.32 -18.71
CA VAL A 293 4.60 9.19 -19.54
C VAL A 293 5.10 9.33 -20.99
N ALA A 294 4.97 10.53 -21.58
CA ALA A 294 5.50 10.80 -22.93
C ALA A 294 7.03 10.69 -22.99
N GLY A 295 7.73 11.03 -21.90
CA GLY A 295 9.18 10.82 -21.79
C GLY A 295 9.56 9.34 -21.77
N LEU A 296 8.83 8.54 -21.00
CA LEU A 296 8.99 7.08 -20.94
C LEU A 296 8.72 6.43 -22.30
N ALA A 297 7.66 6.83 -23.00
CA ALA A 297 7.31 6.35 -24.34
C ALA A 297 8.44 6.62 -25.34
N ARG A 298 8.95 7.86 -25.38
CA ARG A 298 10.07 8.21 -26.26
C ARG A 298 11.35 7.43 -25.94
N ASN A 299 11.62 7.17 -24.67
CA ASN A 299 12.77 6.36 -24.26
C ASN A 299 12.64 4.91 -24.76
N LEU A 300 11.47 4.31 -24.59
CA LEU A 300 11.18 2.97 -25.11
C LEU A 300 11.27 2.93 -26.62
N GLY A 301 10.62 3.87 -27.34
CA GLY A 301 10.62 3.91 -28.80
C GLY A 301 12.00 4.03 -29.40
N ARG A 302 12.88 4.83 -28.79
CA ARG A 302 14.29 4.89 -29.21
C ARG A 302 14.97 3.51 -29.12
N ARG A 303 14.78 2.76 -28.04
CA ARG A 303 15.37 1.42 -27.87
C ARG A 303 14.83 0.41 -28.88
N VAL A 304 13.52 0.44 -29.11
CA VAL A 304 12.89 -0.42 -30.13
C VAL A 304 13.47 -0.12 -31.51
N GLN A 305 13.61 1.16 -31.85
CA GLN A 305 14.18 1.57 -33.15
C GLN A 305 15.67 1.20 -33.26
N GLU A 306 16.48 1.41 -32.24
CA GLU A 306 17.89 1.01 -32.19
C GLU A 306 18.05 -0.50 -32.37
N ALA A 307 17.15 -1.31 -31.87
CA ALA A 307 17.17 -2.76 -32.04
C ALA A 307 16.71 -3.21 -33.45
N GLN A 308 15.78 -2.45 -34.07
CA GLN A 308 15.29 -2.79 -35.42
C GLN A 308 16.19 -2.26 -36.53
N GLU A 309 16.71 -1.06 -36.39
CA GLU A 309 17.49 -0.33 -37.41
C GLU A 309 18.75 0.30 -36.78
N PRO A 310 19.80 -0.49 -36.45
CA PRO A 310 20.96 0.02 -35.70
C PRO A 310 21.76 1.11 -36.42
N MET A 311 21.62 1.24 -37.73
CA MET A 311 22.39 2.17 -38.59
C MET A 311 21.61 3.42 -38.99
N GLU A 312 20.29 3.50 -38.74
CA GLU A 312 19.50 4.66 -39.09
C GLU A 312 19.37 5.64 -37.93
N ARG A 313 19.33 6.95 -38.26
CA ARG A 313 19.05 7.98 -37.25
C ARG A 313 17.58 7.90 -36.82
N PRO A 314 17.29 8.03 -35.50
CA PRO A 314 15.91 8.01 -34.99
C PRO A 314 15.02 9.00 -35.74
N ARG A 315 13.95 8.51 -36.34
CA ARG A 315 12.92 9.34 -37.00
C ARG A 315 11.96 9.86 -35.95
N CYS A 316 12.26 11.01 -35.36
CA CYS A 316 11.32 11.66 -34.43
C CYS A 316 10.21 12.38 -35.23
N ARG A 317 8.99 11.87 -35.18
CA ARG A 317 7.81 12.55 -35.72
C ARG A 317 7.28 13.56 -34.69
N VAL A 318 7.64 14.84 -34.86
CA VAL A 318 7.29 15.91 -33.91
C VAL A 318 5.78 16.23 -33.91
N TRP A 319 5.07 16.03 -35.05
CA TRP A 319 3.68 16.42 -35.24
C TRP A 319 2.83 15.22 -35.68
N PHE A 320 2.62 14.25 -34.80
CA PHE A 320 1.92 13.03 -35.20
C PHE A 320 0.43 13.05 -34.77
N ARG A 321 0.17 13.17 -33.46
CA ARG A 321 -1.20 13.20 -32.93
C ARG A 321 -1.33 14.24 -31.81
N THR A 322 -2.56 14.76 -31.65
CA THR A 322 -2.86 15.57 -30.47
C THR A 322 -2.94 14.68 -29.23
N THR A 323 -2.66 15.25 -28.06
CA THR A 323 -2.79 14.55 -26.79
C THR A 323 -4.17 13.90 -26.61
N GLY A 324 -5.25 14.61 -26.99
CA GLY A 324 -6.61 14.08 -26.89
C GLY A 324 -6.84 12.84 -27.77
N GLN A 325 -6.30 12.85 -29.00
CA GLN A 325 -6.39 11.71 -29.91
C GLN A 325 -5.62 10.51 -29.35
N LEU A 326 -4.38 10.73 -28.89
CA LEU A 326 -3.54 9.67 -28.33
C LEU A 326 -4.20 9.03 -27.10
N LEU A 327 -4.66 9.85 -26.15
CA LEU A 327 -5.34 9.37 -24.95
C LEU A 327 -6.62 8.60 -25.27
N SER A 328 -7.38 9.04 -26.26
CA SER A 328 -8.59 8.33 -26.71
C SER A 328 -8.26 6.94 -27.26
N LEU A 329 -7.22 6.82 -28.08
CA LEU A 329 -6.77 5.57 -28.70
C LEU A 329 -6.27 4.57 -27.63
N VAL A 330 -5.44 5.03 -26.71
CA VAL A 330 -4.92 4.17 -25.62
C VAL A 330 -5.90 4.04 -24.45
N GLN A 331 -7.13 4.51 -24.60
CA GLN A 331 -8.16 4.48 -23.58
C GLN A 331 -7.68 5.03 -22.21
N ALA A 332 -6.99 6.15 -22.26
CA ALA A 332 -6.52 6.87 -21.08
C ALA A 332 -7.33 8.15 -20.83
N GLU A 333 -7.20 8.70 -19.63
CA GLU A 333 -7.80 9.97 -19.25
C GLU A 333 -6.83 10.84 -18.48
N GLN A 334 -7.03 12.14 -18.59
CA GLN A 334 -6.31 13.11 -17.76
C GLN A 334 -7.09 13.37 -16.47
N PHE A 335 -6.35 13.57 -15.38
CA PHE A 335 -6.92 13.99 -14.11
C PHE A 335 -6.02 15.02 -13.44
N PRO A 336 -6.58 15.97 -12.65
CA PRO A 336 -5.78 16.90 -11.88
C PRO A 336 -5.04 16.15 -10.78
N THR A 337 -3.74 16.41 -10.66
CA THR A 337 -2.88 15.84 -9.63
C THR A 337 -1.95 16.90 -9.05
N ARG A 338 -1.30 16.59 -7.92
CA ARG A 338 -0.24 17.41 -7.36
C ARG A 338 1.05 16.62 -7.34
N TYR A 339 2.09 17.21 -7.85
CA TYR A 339 3.41 16.61 -7.88
C TYR A 339 4.33 17.30 -6.89
N ARG A 340 5.06 16.52 -6.11
CA ARG A 340 6.02 17.07 -5.13
C ARG A 340 7.32 17.43 -5.84
N THR A 341 7.68 18.70 -5.76
CA THR A 341 8.95 19.23 -6.26
C THR A 341 9.83 19.67 -5.07
N PRO A 342 11.12 19.93 -5.27
CA PRO A 342 11.95 20.55 -4.25
C PRO A 342 11.40 21.88 -3.71
N PHE A 343 10.56 22.57 -4.50
CA PHE A 343 9.94 23.85 -4.15
C PHE A 343 8.54 23.73 -3.54
N GLY A 344 8.04 22.50 -3.32
CA GLY A 344 6.72 22.24 -2.75
C GLY A 344 5.79 21.44 -3.69
N LEU A 345 4.50 21.45 -3.36
CA LEU A 345 3.47 20.76 -4.17
C LEU A 345 3.02 21.66 -5.33
N VAL A 346 3.21 21.21 -6.54
CA VAL A 346 2.81 21.90 -7.77
C VAL A 346 1.65 21.15 -8.41
N SER A 347 0.63 21.92 -8.87
CA SER A 347 -0.49 21.34 -9.63
C SER A 347 0.01 20.83 -10.98
N ALA A 348 -0.39 19.63 -11.34
CA ALA A 348 -0.03 18.98 -12.59
C ALA A 348 -1.23 18.24 -13.19
N VAL A 349 -1.10 17.80 -14.43
CA VAL A 349 -2.06 16.93 -15.10
C VAL A 349 -1.48 15.53 -15.13
N GLY A 350 -2.10 14.62 -14.42
CA GLY A 350 -1.76 13.19 -14.43
C GLY A 350 -2.51 12.46 -15.54
N VAL A 351 -2.00 11.28 -15.89
CA VAL A 351 -2.60 10.37 -16.87
C VAL A 351 -2.78 9.00 -16.26
N ARG A 352 -3.96 8.39 -16.49
CA ARG A 352 -4.24 7.02 -16.09
C ARG A 352 -5.05 6.30 -17.17
N SER A 353 -4.95 4.98 -17.19
CA SER A 353 -5.84 4.17 -18.03
C SER A 353 -7.27 4.23 -17.49
N ARG A 354 -8.25 4.25 -18.38
CA ARG A 354 -9.68 4.05 -18.04
C ARG A 354 -10.00 2.62 -17.70
N ILE A 355 -9.06 1.76 -17.87
CA ILE A 355 -9.21 0.34 -17.86
C ILE A 355 -8.62 -0.21 -16.56
N ASP A 356 -9.46 -0.86 -15.76
CA ASP A 356 -9.05 -1.46 -14.51
C ASP A 356 -8.07 -2.62 -14.76
N GLY A 357 -6.99 -2.69 -14.00
CA GLY A 357 -5.98 -3.73 -14.14
C GLY A 357 -5.12 -3.64 -15.42
N PHE A 358 -5.14 -2.50 -16.12
CA PHE A 358 -4.39 -2.29 -17.35
C PHE A 358 -2.92 -2.71 -17.30
N PRO A 359 -2.11 -2.24 -16.32
CA PRO A 359 -0.69 -2.51 -16.32
C PRO A 359 -0.33 -4.01 -16.33
N PRO A 360 -0.84 -4.86 -15.40
CA PRO A 360 -0.48 -6.26 -15.38
C PRO A 360 -1.01 -7.01 -16.61
N LEU A 361 -2.17 -6.65 -17.11
CA LEU A 361 -2.76 -7.32 -18.27
C LEU A 361 -1.97 -7.03 -19.55
N LEU A 362 -1.59 -5.78 -19.78
CA LEU A 362 -0.78 -5.44 -20.94
C LEU A 362 0.62 -6.08 -20.85
N MET A 363 1.29 -6.01 -19.69
CA MET A 363 2.61 -6.63 -19.50
C MET A 363 2.58 -8.13 -19.78
N ARG A 364 1.55 -8.82 -19.29
CA ARG A 364 1.33 -10.24 -19.57
C ARG A 364 1.18 -10.51 -21.06
N THR A 365 0.31 -9.76 -21.73
CA THR A 365 0.06 -9.92 -23.18
C THR A 365 1.33 -9.67 -23.99
N LEU A 366 2.07 -8.59 -23.69
CA LEU A 366 3.32 -8.29 -24.36
C LEU A 366 4.34 -9.41 -24.19
N TRP A 367 4.47 -9.94 -22.98
CA TRP A 367 5.40 -11.03 -22.72
C TRP A 367 5.04 -12.32 -23.45
N GLN A 368 3.75 -12.66 -23.50
CA GLN A 368 3.28 -13.90 -24.11
C GLN A 368 3.21 -13.84 -25.64
N GLU A 369 2.84 -12.71 -26.22
CA GLU A 369 2.56 -12.60 -27.66
C GLU A 369 3.65 -11.93 -28.48
N TYR A 370 4.59 -11.20 -27.85
CA TYR A 370 5.62 -10.43 -28.54
C TYR A 370 7.04 -10.83 -28.13
N PRO A 371 7.52 -12.05 -28.51
CA PRO A 371 8.80 -12.58 -28.03
C PRO A 371 10.01 -11.71 -28.45
N HIS A 372 9.93 -11.01 -29.58
CA HIS A 372 11.01 -10.11 -30.02
C HIS A 372 11.10 -8.83 -29.19
N LEU A 373 10.04 -8.44 -28.49
CA LEU A 373 10.04 -7.29 -27.59
C LEU A 373 10.59 -7.65 -26.19
N GLN A 374 10.54 -8.92 -25.78
CA GLN A 374 10.93 -9.34 -24.43
C GLN A 374 12.31 -8.84 -23.98
N PRO A 375 13.41 -8.99 -24.77
CA PRO A 375 14.73 -8.51 -24.34
C PRO A 375 14.76 -6.99 -24.15
N ILE A 376 14.15 -6.26 -25.08
CA ILE A 376 14.09 -4.78 -25.03
C ILE A 376 13.28 -4.31 -23.82
N LEU A 377 12.15 -4.96 -23.59
CA LEU A 377 11.22 -4.63 -22.49
C LEU A 377 11.87 -4.87 -21.14
N ILE A 378 12.51 -6.03 -20.92
CA ILE A 378 13.14 -6.36 -19.65
C ILE A 378 14.33 -5.42 -19.37
N GLU A 379 15.15 -5.11 -20.37
CA GLU A 379 16.27 -4.17 -20.24
C GLU A 379 15.77 -2.75 -19.92
N TRP A 380 14.73 -2.28 -20.61
CA TRP A 380 14.12 -0.99 -20.35
C TRP A 380 13.58 -0.88 -18.93
N LEU A 381 12.88 -1.91 -18.45
CA LEU A 381 12.36 -1.95 -17.09
C LEU A 381 13.47 -2.00 -16.04
N GLN A 382 14.57 -2.73 -16.31
CA GLN A 382 15.73 -2.77 -15.44
C GLN A 382 16.40 -1.41 -15.29
N ASP A 383 16.53 -0.67 -16.38
CA ASP A 383 17.10 0.68 -16.34
C ASP A 383 16.19 1.64 -15.59
N LEU A 384 14.88 1.56 -15.77
CA LEU A 384 13.94 2.36 -15.00
C LEU A 384 14.04 2.09 -13.49
N CYS A 385 14.18 0.83 -13.09
CA CYS A 385 14.40 0.47 -11.68
C CYS A 385 15.71 1.03 -11.12
N SER A 386 16.76 1.10 -11.95
CA SER A 386 18.11 1.44 -11.50
C SER A 386 18.42 2.94 -11.59
N GLU A 387 17.88 3.64 -12.59
CA GLU A 387 18.33 4.98 -12.99
C GLU A 387 17.27 6.07 -12.82
N SER A 388 15.97 5.72 -12.74
CA SER A 388 14.94 6.71 -12.55
C SER A 388 15.09 7.43 -11.21
N GLN A 389 15.04 8.76 -11.23
CA GLN A 389 15.01 9.58 -10.02
C GLN A 389 13.66 9.49 -9.30
N ASP A 390 12.61 9.05 -9.98
CA ASP A 390 11.27 8.94 -9.45
C ASP A 390 11.02 7.57 -8.82
N ALA A 391 10.79 7.56 -7.51
CA ALA A 391 10.55 6.33 -6.74
C ALA A 391 9.30 5.57 -7.21
N MET A 392 8.26 6.27 -7.68
CA MET A 392 7.04 5.63 -8.16
C MET A 392 7.30 4.92 -9.50
N ILE A 393 8.04 5.53 -10.42
CA ILE A 393 8.43 4.90 -11.68
C ILE A 393 9.30 3.67 -11.42
N ARG A 394 10.28 3.75 -10.50
CA ARG A 394 11.10 2.58 -10.11
C ARG A 394 10.24 1.44 -9.59
N SER A 395 9.29 1.77 -8.73
CA SER A 395 8.39 0.81 -8.10
C SER A 395 7.46 0.16 -9.13
N ASN A 396 6.89 0.96 -10.05
CA ASN A 396 6.02 0.46 -11.12
C ASN A 396 6.79 -0.43 -12.11
N ALA A 397 8.04 -0.08 -12.43
CA ALA A 397 8.90 -0.90 -13.26
C ALA A 397 9.22 -2.24 -12.59
N ALA A 398 9.54 -2.25 -11.29
CA ALA A 398 9.74 -3.47 -10.53
C ALA A 398 8.49 -4.35 -10.51
N ALA A 399 7.29 -3.76 -10.42
CA ALA A 399 6.06 -4.52 -10.51
C ALA A 399 5.80 -5.09 -11.90
N ALA A 400 6.11 -4.36 -12.95
CA ALA A 400 6.01 -4.88 -14.30
C ALA A 400 6.91 -6.12 -14.47
N ILE A 401 8.15 -6.07 -13.95
CA ILE A 401 9.05 -7.23 -13.90
C ILE A 401 8.43 -8.36 -13.05
N GLY A 402 7.78 -8.03 -11.93
CA GLY A 402 7.10 -9.02 -11.08
C GLY A 402 5.96 -9.74 -11.79
N VAL A 403 5.19 -9.04 -12.64
CA VAL A 403 4.17 -9.65 -13.50
C VAL A 403 4.81 -10.62 -14.51
N ILE A 404 5.91 -10.21 -15.13
CA ILE A 404 6.68 -11.06 -16.04
C ILE A 404 7.20 -12.30 -15.30
N ALA A 405 7.73 -12.13 -14.09
CA ALA A 405 8.22 -13.23 -13.26
C ALA A 405 7.13 -14.26 -12.91
N GLY A 406 5.89 -13.83 -12.79
CA GLY A 406 4.74 -14.75 -12.62
C GLY A 406 4.51 -15.66 -13.82
N HIS A 407 5.11 -15.39 -14.98
CA HIS A 407 5.01 -16.22 -16.20
C HIS A 407 6.31 -16.89 -16.56
N ASP A 408 7.44 -16.25 -16.32
CA ASP A 408 8.78 -16.77 -16.61
C ASP A 408 9.72 -16.47 -15.44
N PHE A 409 9.47 -17.15 -14.33
CA PHE A 409 10.26 -16.95 -13.11
C PHE A 409 11.72 -17.28 -13.27
N HIS A 410 12.03 -18.34 -14.01
CA HIS A 410 13.40 -18.80 -14.19
C HIS A 410 14.27 -17.75 -14.89
N LEU A 411 13.76 -17.14 -15.95
CA LEU A 411 14.45 -16.08 -16.68
C LEU A 411 14.64 -14.85 -15.78
N VAL A 412 13.56 -14.37 -15.17
CA VAL A 412 13.62 -13.17 -14.32
C VAL A 412 14.50 -13.41 -13.08
N TYR A 413 14.47 -14.60 -12.50
CA TYR A 413 15.35 -14.96 -11.38
C TYR A 413 16.83 -14.86 -11.80
N ARG A 414 17.22 -15.52 -12.87
CA ARG A 414 18.60 -15.57 -13.35
C ARG A 414 19.13 -14.21 -13.79
N ASP A 415 18.32 -13.45 -14.55
CA ASP A 415 18.79 -12.25 -15.23
C ASP A 415 18.54 -10.95 -14.43
N VAL A 416 17.65 -11.00 -13.42
CA VAL A 416 17.28 -9.83 -12.64
C VAL A 416 17.40 -10.07 -11.12
N ILE A 417 16.64 -11.02 -10.56
CA ILE A 417 16.51 -11.15 -9.10
C ILE A 417 17.84 -11.55 -8.45
N GLU A 418 18.49 -12.59 -8.97
CA GLU A 418 19.74 -13.10 -8.40
C GLU A 418 20.88 -12.07 -8.45
N PRO A 419 21.22 -11.43 -9.60
CA PRO A 419 22.27 -10.42 -9.64
C PRO A 419 21.92 -9.15 -8.86
N TRP A 420 20.62 -8.81 -8.77
CA TRP A 420 20.20 -7.62 -8.02
C TRP A 420 20.17 -7.86 -6.51
N SER A 421 19.88 -9.06 -6.07
CA SER A 421 19.85 -9.41 -4.65
C SER A 421 21.21 -9.17 -3.96
N SER A 422 22.31 -9.31 -4.69
CA SER A 422 23.67 -9.06 -4.22
C SER A 422 24.30 -7.75 -4.71
N SER A 423 23.50 -6.87 -5.34
CA SER A 423 23.97 -5.60 -5.88
C SER A 423 24.45 -4.62 -4.80
N PHE A 424 25.47 -3.82 -5.11
CA PHE A 424 25.88 -2.67 -4.29
C PHE A 424 24.83 -1.56 -4.27
N ARG A 425 24.03 -1.42 -5.34
CA ARG A 425 22.99 -0.39 -5.43
C ARG A 425 21.77 -0.83 -4.64
N ILE A 426 21.37 0.01 -3.69
CA ILE A 426 20.21 -0.25 -2.83
C ILE A 426 18.91 -0.32 -3.65
N GLU A 427 18.78 0.51 -4.68
CA GLU A 427 17.62 0.56 -5.56
C GLU A 427 17.35 -0.79 -6.24
N ARG A 428 18.42 -1.48 -6.66
CA ARG A 428 18.34 -2.82 -7.26
C ARG A 428 17.90 -3.87 -6.24
N ARG A 429 18.44 -3.81 -5.02
CA ARG A 429 18.06 -4.74 -3.96
C ARG A 429 16.60 -4.54 -3.54
N GLU A 430 16.14 -3.29 -3.43
CA GLU A 430 14.73 -2.97 -3.17
C GLU A 430 13.83 -3.42 -4.31
N ALA A 431 14.23 -3.24 -5.55
CA ALA A 431 13.48 -3.73 -6.71
C ALA A 431 13.36 -5.26 -6.71
N ALA A 432 14.46 -5.99 -6.43
CA ALA A 432 14.43 -7.45 -6.31
C ALA A 432 13.49 -7.92 -5.19
N ALA A 433 13.51 -7.26 -4.02
CA ALA A 433 12.60 -7.52 -2.92
C ALA A 433 11.12 -7.29 -3.31
N ASN A 434 10.84 -6.22 -4.06
CA ASN A 434 9.50 -5.89 -4.54
C ASN A 434 8.98 -6.89 -5.57
N ILE A 435 9.84 -7.33 -6.49
CA ILE A 435 9.52 -8.38 -7.46
C ILE A 435 9.13 -9.66 -6.74
N LEU A 436 9.95 -10.11 -5.77
CA LEU A 436 9.64 -11.29 -4.95
C LEU A 436 8.32 -11.15 -4.20
N GLY A 437 8.00 -9.96 -3.70
CA GLY A 437 6.73 -9.70 -3.03
C GLY A 437 5.49 -9.85 -3.91
N LEU A 438 5.61 -9.59 -5.19
CA LEU A 438 4.53 -9.82 -6.15
C LEU A 438 4.40 -11.29 -6.50
N VAL A 439 5.52 -11.97 -6.74
CA VAL A 439 5.58 -13.39 -7.05
C VAL A 439 5.03 -14.24 -5.90
N ALA A 440 5.32 -13.86 -4.66
CA ALA A 440 4.85 -14.55 -3.44
C ALA A 440 3.33 -14.54 -3.23
N ARG A 441 2.59 -13.76 -4.02
CA ARG A 441 1.11 -13.74 -3.98
C ARG A 441 0.46 -14.70 -4.96
N GLY A 442 1.26 -15.35 -5.81
CA GLY A 442 0.82 -16.32 -6.80
C GLY A 442 1.23 -17.74 -6.44
N ASP A 443 1.21 -18.59 -7.45
CA ASP A 443 1.49 -20.03 -7.33
C ASP A 443 2.95 -20.36 -6.93
N LEU A 444 3.82 -19.38 -6.95
CA LEU A 444 5.26 -19.52 -6.62
C LEU A 444 5.59 -19.05 -5.18
N ALA A 445 4.57 -18.90 -4.33
CA ALA A 445 4.76 -18.43 -2.95
C ALA A 445 5.76 -19.30 -2.18
N ASP A 446 5.60 -20.62 -2.22
CA ASP A 446 6.46 -21.55 -1.50
C ASP A 446 7.93 -21.45 -1.92
N GLN A 447 8.18 -21.30 -3.23
CA GLN A 447 9.53 -21.14 -3.77
C GLN A 447 10.18 -19.81 -3.33
N VAL A 448 9.39 -18.73 -3.26
CA VAL A 448 9.87 -17.44 -2.75
C VAL A 448 10.22 -17.54 -1.27
N TRP A 449 9.39 -18.19 -0.46
CA TRP A 449 9.66 -18.39 0.95
C TRP A 449 10.90 -19.24 1.18
N GLU A 450 11.08 -20.33 0.43
CA GLU A 450 12.28 -21.15 0.49
C GLU A 450 13.54 -20.36 0.12
N LEU A 451 13.48 -19.55 -0.95
CA LEU A 451 14.56 -18.67 -1.37
C LEU A 451 14.93 -17.66 -0.27
N LEU A 452 13.94 -17.02 0.36
CA LEU A 452 14.18 -16.07 1.44
C LEU A 452 14.72 -16.76 2.70
N ALA A 453 14.29 -17.97 2.99
CA ALA A 453 14.88 -18.79 4.07
C ALA A 453 16.37 -19.07 3.82
N GLN A 454 16.74 -19.49 2.60
CA GLN A 454 18.14 -19.71 2.19
C GLN A 454 18.98 -18.42 2.30
N TRP A 455 18.42 -17.28 1.87
CA TRP A 455 19.12 -15.99 2.00
C TRP A 455 19.23 -15.50 3.45
N SER A 456 18.34 -15.93 4.32
CA SER A 456 18.33 -15.58 5.74
C SER A 456 19.26 -16.45 6.58
N ASP A 457 19.76 -17.56 6.04
CA ASP A 457 20.61 -18.48 6.76
C ASP A 457 21.98 -17.89 7.14
N PRO A 458 22.53 -18.31 8.29
CA PRO A 458 23.82 -17.86 8.76
C PRO A 458 24.92 -18.10 7.74
N VAL A 459 25.76 -17.10 7.60
CA VAL A 459 27.08 -17.33 7.02
C VAL A 459 27.86 -18.10 8.07
N GLU A 460 28.03 -19.41 7.88
CA GLU A 460 28.91 -20.21 8.75
C GLU A 460 30.35 -19.69 8.67
N THR A 461 30.68 -18.76 9.55
CA THR A 461 32.06 -18.34 9.84
C THR A 461 32.76 -19.30 10.77
N THR A 462 32.23 -20.50 10.95
CA THR A 462 32.61 -21.47 11.99
C THR A 462 34.03 -22.04 11.87
N SER A 463 34.76 -21.71 10.80
CA SER A 463 36.16 -22.21 10.70
C SER A 463 37.25 -21.16 10.90
N LEU A 464 36.92 -19.87 11.09
CA LEU A 464 37.92 -18.80 11.18
C LEU A 464 37.96 -18.03 12.51
N VAL A 465 37.04 -18.27 13.46
CA VAL A 465 36.90 -17.45 14.67
C VAL A 465 37.07 -18.26 15.98
N ASP A 466 37.49 -19.52 15.93
CA ASP A 466 37.79 -20.27 17.16
C ASP A 466 39.07 -19.82 17.88
N SER A 467 39.68 -18.71 17.45
CA SER A 467 40.96 -18.24 18.04
C SER A 467 40.86 -17.01 18.93
N ASP A 468 39.66 -16.42 19.15
CA ASP A 468 39.63 -15.20 19.99
C ASP A 468 38.59 -15.23 21.10
N LYS A 469 38.89 -16.01 22.16
CA LYS A 469 38.15 -16.00 23.41
C LYS A 469 38.67 -14.96 24.40
N SER A 470 39.07 -13.78 23.96
CA SER A 470 39.43 -12.73 24.90
C SER A 470 39.31 -11.32 24.33
N LEU A 471 38.13 -10.76 24.34
CA LEU A 471 38.00 -9.31 24.30
C LEU A 471 36.73 -8.85 25.05
N SER A 472 37.00 -8.57 26.34
CA SER A 472 36.20 -7.65 27.15
C SER A 472 36.53 -6.24 26.68
N ALA A 473 35.58 -5.47 26.13
CA ALA A 473 35.58 -4.01 26.28
C ALA A 473 34.38 -3.37 25.60
N ASP A 474 33.74 -2.52 26.35
CA ASP A 474 32.52 -1.78 26.04
C ASP A 474 32.67 -0.61 25.05
N VAL A 475 33.68 -0.55 24.16
CA VAL A 475 34.02 0.70 23.43
C VAL A 475 34.17 0.56 21.91
N GLU A 476 34.09 -0.62 21.29
CA GLU A 476 34.56 -0.74 19.89
C GLU A 476 33.59 -1.38 18.88
N LEU A 477 32.35 -0.95 18.85
CA LEU A 477 31.44 -1.32 17.74
C LEU A 477 31.57 -0.43 16.50
N ASP A 478 32.32 0.67 16.57
CA ASP A 478 32.42 1.66 15.47
C ASP A 478 33.75 1.64 14.69
N ARG A 479 34.73 0.82 15.09
CA ARG A 479 36.03 0.79 14.42
C ARG A 479 36.43 -0.55 13.79
N SER A 480 35.71 -1.65 14.03
CA SER A 480 36.22 -2.99 13.71
C SER A 480 35.79 -3.53 12.33
N ALA A 481 35.14 -2.79 11.50
CA ALA A 481 34.87 -3.25 10.14
C ALA A 481 36.08 -3.12 9.17
N ALA A 482 37.14 -2.48 9.59
CA ALA A 482 38.27 -2.20 8.68
C ALA A 482 39.67 -2.56 9.20
N SER A 483 39.88 -2.99 10.44
CA SER A 483 41.25 -3.03 10.97
C SER A 483 41.67 -4.16 11.89
N ASP A 484 40.92 -5.23 12.11
CA ASP A 484 41.41 -6.37 12.91
C ASP A 484 41.50 -7.65 12.12
N ALA A 485 42.30 -7.61 11.06
CA ALA A 485 42.94 -8.79 10.52
C ALA A 485 44.16 -9.11 11.41
N ILE A 486 44.17 -10.28 12.03
CA ILE A 486 45.38 -10.86 12.63
C ILE A 486 46.50 -10.75 11.58
N PRO A 487 47.68 -10.19 11.90
CA PRO A 487 48.77 -10.12 10.95
C PRO A 487 49.19 -11.52 10.55
N GLY A 488 48.73 -12.00 9.38
CA GLY A 488 49.12 -13.31 8.86
C GLY A 488 48.05 -14.14 8.16
N SER A 489 46.75 -13.93 8.40
CA SER A 489 45.69 -14.67 7.67
C SER A 489 45.09 -13.79 6.55
N VAL A 490 45.64 -13.86 5.38
CA VAL A 490 45.05 -13.24 4.17
C VAL A 490 43.87 -14.10 3.75
N VAL A 491 42.64 -13.69 4.14
CA VAL A 491 41.42 -14.29 3.58
C VAL A 491 41.44 -14.02 2.07
N PRO A 492 41.34 -15.05 1.20
CA PRO A 492 41.31 -14.90 -0.23
C PRO A 492 40.22 -13.90 -0.67
N ASP A 493 40.54 -13.11 -1.72
CA ASP A 493 39.61 -12.02 -2.15
C ASP A 493 38.30 -12.57 -2.72
N ASP A 494 38.30 -13.76 -3.29
CA ASP A 494 37.12 -14.50 -3.74
C ASP A 494 36.18 -14.88 -2.57
N VAL A 495 36.77 -15.30 -1.43
CA VAL A 495 36.00 -15.59 -0.20
C VAL A 495 35.39 -14.32 0.37
N LYS A 496 36.15 -13.21 0.42
CA LYS A 496 35.63 -11.91 0.86
C LYS A 496 34.49 -11.43 -0.03
N ALA A 497 34.62 -11.57 -1.35
CA ALA A 497 33.56 -11.22 -2.30
C ALA A 497 32.30 -12.06 -2.08
N SER A 498 32.46 -13.39 -1.93
CA SER A 498 31.34 -14.30 -1.63
C SER A 498 30.62 -13.97 -0.33
N LEU A 499 31.35 -13.63 0.73
CA LEU A 499 30.77 -13.20 2.01
C LEU A 499 30.00 -11.87 1.88
N ALA A 500 30.55 -10.93 1.11
CA ALA A 500 29.88 -9.65 0.86
C ALA A 500 28.58 -9.83 0.06
N ASP A 501 28.57 -10.73 -0.94
CA ASP A 501 27.38 -11.05 -1.72
C ASP A 501 26.29 -11.71 -0.87
N ARG A 502 26.67 -12.67 -0.02
CA ARG A 502 25.74 -13.29 0.93
C ARG A 502 25.13 -12.25 1.86
N ARG A 503 25.91 -11.32 2.39
CA ARG A 503 25.44 -10.23 3.25
C ARG A 503 24.43 -9.35 2.52
N ARG A 504 24.70 -8.98 1.28
CA ARG A 504 23.77 -8.19 0.48
C ARG A 504 22.45 -8.94 0.22
N ARG A 505 22.51 -10.26 -0.04
CA ARG A 505 21.30 -11.10 -0.15
C ARG A 505 20.50 -11.14 1.17
N GLN A 506 21.17 -11.22 2.33
CA GLN A 506 20.49 -11.10 3.63
C GLN A 506 19.75 -9.75 3.78
N LEU A 507 20.38 -8.66 3.38
CA LEU A 507 19.72 -7.33 3.38
C LEU A 507 18.51 -7.31 2.46
N THR A 508 18.61 -7.88 1.26
CA THR A 508 17.49 -7.99 0.31
C THR A 508 16.35 -8.85 0.89
N ALA A 509 16.68 -9.97 1.53
CA ALA A 509 15.70 -10.81 2.20
C ALA A 509 14.99 -10.06 3.34
N ALA A 510 15.72 -9.29 4.15
CA ALA A 510 15.10 -8.46 5.20
C ALA A 510 14.09 -7.46 4.62
N VAL A 511 14.46 -6.76 3.53
CA VAL A 511 13.55 -5.82 2.84
C VAL A 511 12.30 -6.55 2.31
N ALA A 512 12.47 -7.71 1.67
CA ALA A 512 11.35 -8.49 1.15
C ALA A 512 10.41 -8.97 2.25
N LEU A 513 10.97 -9.46 3.37
CA LEU A 513 10.20 -9.91 4.54
C LEU A 513 9.47 -8.76 5.23
N GLY A 514 10.04 -7.56 5.26
CA GLY A 514 9.39 -6.39 5.88
C GLY A 514 8.25 -5.80 5.05
N ALA A 515 8.44 -5.72 3.74
CA ALA A 515 7.58 -4.89 2.89
C ALA A 515 6.43 -5.65 2.22
N SER A 516 6.67 -6.81 1.67
CA SER A 516 5.72 -7.41 0.71
C SER A 516 5.47 -8.90 0.91
N VAL A 517 6.52 -9.71 1.05
CA VAL A 517 6.36 -11.15 1.26
C VAL A 517 5.86 -11.42 2.67
N GLY A 518 6.44 -10.79 3.68
CA GLY A 518 6.11 -11.05 5.07
C GLY A 518 4.66 -10.72 5.45
N SER A 519 4.00 -9.81 4.72
CA SER A 519 2.57 -9.53 4.95
C SER A 519 1.65 -10.70 4.59
N THR A 520 2.13 -11.71 3.86
CA THR A 520 1.35 -12.92 3.54
C THR A 520 1.41 -13.97 4.67
N ASP A 521 2.50 -13.98 5.44
CA ASP A 521 2.68 -14.85 6.63
C ASP A 521 3.61 -14.15 7.65
N VAL A 522 3.01 -13.35 8.53
CA VAL A 522 3.74 -12.56 9.54
C VAL A 522 4.52 -13.42 10.54
N PRO A 523 3.98 -14.52 11.07
CA PRO A 523 4.73 -15.43 11.94
C PRO A 523 6.01 -15.97 11.30
N HIS A 524 5.93 -16.47 10.09
CA HIS A 524 7.07 -17.00 9.36
C HIS A 524 8.11 -15.91 9.02
N ALA A 525 7.63 -14.71 8.62
CA ALA A 525 8.52 -13.57 8.41
C ALA A 525 9.30 -13.20 9.67
N LEU A 526 8.65 -13.17 10.83
CA LEU A 526 9.29 -12.86 12.11
C LEU A 526 10.34 -13.92 12.49
N GLU A 527 10.07 -15.18 12.20
CA GLU A 527 11.05 -16.28 12.44
C GLU A 527 12.32 -16.08 11.61
N LEU A 528 12.20 -15.77 10.32
CA LEU A 528 13.34 -15.52 9.44
C LEU A 528 14.09 -14.23 9.83
N LEU A 529 13.38 -13.17 10.19
CA LEU A 529 13.98 -11.93 10.69
C LEU A 529 14.69 -12.12 12.03
N GLU A 530 14.15 -12.99 12.91
CA GLU A 530 14.82 -13.36 14.17
C GLU A 530 16.15 -14.07 13.94
N ARG A 531 16.22 -14.98 12.97
CA ARG A 531 17.49 -15.61 12.57
C ARG A 531 18.50 -14.55 12.15
N GLN A 532 18.11 -13.63 11.26
CA GLN A 532 18.97 -12.54 10.81
C GLN A 532 19.39 -11.59 11.95
N ALA A 533 18.50 -11.31 12.91
CA ALA A 533 18.78 -10.48 14.07
C ALA A 533 19.89 -11.05 14.99
N GLY A 534 20.16 -12.34 14.91
CA GLY A 534 21.22 -13.00 15.67
C GLY A 534 22.63 -12.63 15.23
N TYR A 535 22.80 -12.01 14.05
CA TYR A 535 24.13 -11.68 13.50
C TYR A 535 24.64 -10.33 14.00
N PRO A 536 25.90 -10.25 14.45
CA PRO A 536 26.51 -9.04 14.96
C PRO A 536 26.96 -8.11 13.83
N HIS A 537 26.01 -7.64 12.99
CA HIS A 537 26.29 -6.73 11.89
C HIS A 537 25.33 -5.53 11.93
N ALA A 538 25.89 -4.32 12.04
CA ALA A 538 25.11 -3.10 12.26
C ALA A 538 24.11 -2.82 11.13
N GLU A 539 24.53 -2.96 9.86
CA GLU A 539 23.68 -2.73 8.70
C GLU A 539 22.52 -3.75 8.64
N LEU A 540 22.81 -5.03 8.91
CA LEU A 540 21.77 -6.07 8.94
C LEU A 540 20.80 -5.85 10.12
N SER A 541 21.30 -5.53 11.31
CA SER A 541 20.47 -5.20 12.47
C SER A 541 19.53 -4.02 12.17
N TRP A 542 20.02 -3.02 11.42
CA TRP A 542 19.21 -1.88 11.01
C TRP A 542 18.15 -2.29 9.98
N ALA A 543 18.52 -3.10 8.96
CA ALA A 543 17.61 -3.59 7.94
C ALA A 543 16.50 -4.47 8.53
N VAL A 544 16.87 -5.38 9.47
CA VAL A 544 15.90 -6.19 10.23
C VAL A 544 14.97 -5.30 11.05
N GLY A 545 15.52 -4.28 11.73
CA GLY A 545 14.71 -3.34 12.48
C GLY A 545 13.70 -2.61 11.62
N ARG A 546 14.10 -2.16 10.44
CA ARG A 546 13.23 -1.52 9.45
C ARG A 546 12.17 -2.50 8.93
N ALA A 547 12.58 -3.73 8.58
CA ALA A 547 11.68 -4.75 8.09
C ALA A 547 10.57 -5.08 9.10
N VAL A 548 10.92 -5.23 10.38
CA VAL A 548 9.94 -5.48 11.45
C VAL A 548 8.97 -4.31 11.64
N ALA A 549 9.47 -3.08 11.56
CA ALA A 549 8.62 -1.89 11.63
C ALA A 549 7.66 -1.79 10.43
N ASP A 550 8.14 -2.03 9.21
CA ASP A 550 7.32 -2.03 8.01
C ASP A 550 6.27 -3.16 8.04
N LEU A 551 6.64 -4.35 8.52
CA LEU A 551 5.74 -5.48 8.71
C LEU A 551 4.60 -5.14 9.69
N ALA A 552 4.91 -4.52 10.82
CA ALA A 552 3.93 -4.08 11.80
C ALA A 552 2.93 -3.05 11.27
N TYR A 553 3.39 -2.16 10.38
CA TYR A 553 2.53 -1.14 9.78
C TYR A 553 1.58 -1.69 8.73
N GLY A 554 2.02 -2.68 7.99
CA GLY A 554 1.28 -3.25 6.89
C GLY A 554 0.32 -4.36 7.25
N SER A 555 0.28 -4.74 8.51
CA SER A 555 -0.45 -5.90 9.00
C SER A 555 -1.64 -5.53 9.87
N SER A 556 -2.43 -6.54 10.24
CA SER A 556 -3.57 -6.41 11.14
C SER A 556 -3.15 -5.98 12.57
N ASP A 557 -4.11 -5.61 13.40
CA ASP A 557 -3.84 -5.32 14.82
C ASP A 557 -3.31 -6.55 15.56
N GLU A 558 -3.79 -7.73 15.23
CA GLU A 558 -3.30 -8.99 15.78
C GLU A 558 -1.82 -9.24 15.43
N ASP A 559 -1.42 -8.92 14.20
CA ASP A 559 -0.03 -9.04 13.78
C ASP A 559 0.87 -7.98 14.42
N MET A 560 0.37 -6.76 14.63
CA MET A 560 1.07 -5.73 15.42
C MET A 560 1.37 -6.25 16.83
N LEU A 561 0.40 -6.93 17.46
CA LEU A 561 0.60 -7.55 18.76
C LEU A 561 1.69 -8.62 18.72
N ARG A 562 1.67 -9.49 17.70
CA ARG A 562 2.70 -10.53 17.47
C ARG A 562 4.08 -9.91 17.28
N VAL A 563 4.17 -8.85 16.49
CA VAL A 563 5.45 -8.14 16.27
C VAL A 563 6.00 -7.59 17.58
N VAL A 564 5.21 -6.88 18.38
CA VAL A 564 5.69 -6.31 19.65
C VAL A 564 6.05 -7.41 20.63
N ALA A 565 5.29 -8.49 20.72
CA ALA A 565 5.61 -9.65 21.54
C ALA A 565 6.94 -10.32 21.12
N ALA A 566 7.18 -10.46 19.80
CA ALA A 566 8.44 -10.97 19.28
C ALA A 566 9.62 -10.06 19.67
N LEU A 567 9.49 -8.73 19.51
CA LEU A 567 10.53 -7.79 19.94
C LEU A 567 10.80 -7.85 21.46
N ALA A 568 9.73 -8.02 22.27
CA ALA A 568 9.85 -8.20 23.71
C ALA A 568 10.55 -9.51 24.07
N SER A 569 10.41 -10.55 23.27
CA SER A 569 11.16 -11.81 23.39
C SER A 569 12.63 -11.62 22.99
N TRP A 570 12.90 -11.00 21.83
CA TRP A 570 14.26 -10.80 21.32
C TRP A 570 15.12 -9.95 22.26
N GLN A 571 14.55 -8.93 22.91
CA GLN A 571 15.29 -8.10 23.86
C GLN A 571 15.70 -8.86 25.14
N ALA A 572 15.03 -9.97 25.44
CA ALA A 572 15.38 -10.85 26.55
C ALA A 572 16.46 -11.90 26.18
N SER A 573 16.86 -11.95 24.92
CA SER A 573 17.88 -12.91 24.43
C SER A 573 19.26 -12.66 25.04
N ALA A 574 20.06 -13.73 25.19
CA ALA A 574 21.47 -13.65 25.56
C ALA A 574 22.34 -13.02 24.42
N SER A 575 21.87 -13.05 23.17
CA SER A 575 22.57 -12.45 22.02
C SER A 575 22.48 -10.94 22.05
N ARG A 576 23.62 -10.26 22.20
CA ARG A 576 23.69 -8.78 22.11
C ARG A 576 23.18 -8.26 20.78
N ALA A 577 23.50 -8.92 19.66
CA ALA A 577 23.05 -8.54 18.32
C ALA A 577 21.52 -8.54 18.25
N ARG A 578 20.87 -9.61 18.74
CA ARG A 578 19.42 -9.72 18.76
C ARG A 578 18.75 -8.65 19.64
N VAL A 579 19.35 -8.36 20.81
CA VAL A 579 18.88 -7.27 21.67
C VAL A 579 18.97 -5.91 20.95
N HIS A 580 20.08 -5.64 20.26
CA HIS A 580 20.24 -4.40 19.50
C HIS A 580 19.25 -4.31 18.34
N ALA A 581 19.02 -5.39 17.59
CA ALA A 581 18.02 -5.44 16.53
C ALA A 581 16.61 -5.19 17.08
N ALA A 582 16.25 -5.80 18.21
CA ALA A 582 14.94 -5.59 18.85
C ALA A 582 14.72 -4.14 19.29
N LEU A 583 15.70 -3.51 19.94
CA LEU A 583 15.57 -2.12 20.39
C LEU A 583 15.57 -1.14 19.20
N GLY A 584 16.40 -1.40 18.19
CA GLY A 584 16.39 -0.63 16.94
C GLY A 584 15.06 -0.73 16.21
N ALA A 585 14.50 -1.95 16.07
CA ALA A 585 13.18 -2.19 15.49
C ALA A 585 12.06 -1.48 16.28
N PHE A 586 12.07 -1.61 17.59
CA PHE A 586 11.11 -0.93 18.45
C PHE A 586 11.16 0.59 18.27
N LEU A 587 12.33 1.20 18.28
CA LEU A 587 12.45 2.65 18.10
C LEU A 587 12.02 3.09 16.71
N GLN A 588 12.30 2.32 15.67
CA GLN A 588 11.79 2.60 14.32
C GLN A 588 10.27 2.51 14.28
N LEU A 589 9.69 1.46 14.88
CA LEU A 589 8.24 1.30 14.99
C LEU A 589 7.59 2.51 15.66
N VAL A 590 8.02 2.90 16.85
CA VAL A 590 7.41 4.00 17.59
C VAL A 590 7.74 5.38 16.99
N TRP A 591 8.88 5.54 16.32
CA TRP A 591 9.26 6.76 15.60
C TRP A 591 8.39 6.99 14.37
N ILE A 592 8.22 5.97 13.54
CA ILE A 592 7.32 6.03 12.38
C ILE A 592 5.90 6.37 12.86
N SER A 593 5.49 5.84 14.02
CA SER A 593 4.22 6.19 14.66
C SER A 593 4.13 7.66 15.02
N ALA A 594 5.23 8.31 15.39
CA ALA A 594 5.27 9.71 15.79
C ALA A 594 5.32 10.68 14.60
N SER A 595 5.85 10.27 13.46
CA SER A 595 6.10 11.13 12.29
C SER A 595 4.94 11.18 11.29
N GLY A 596 3.70 11.01 11.74
CA GLY A 596 2.50 11.08 10.91
C GLY A 596 2.43 12.37 10.08
N GLY A 597 2.17 12.24 8.75
CA GLY A 597 1.83 13.35 7.87
C GLY A 597 0.51 14.05 8.29
N PRO A 598 0.04 15.06 7.56
CA PRO A 598 -1.22 15.74 7.85
C PRO A 598 -2.40 14.77 7.64
N GLY A 599 -2.80 14.11 8.68
CA GLY A 599 -3.81 13.07 8.83
C GLY A 599 -3.67 12.47 10.21
N THR A 600 -4.56 11.59 10.62
CA THR A 600 -4.61 11.01 11.97
C THR A 600 -3.22 10.50 12.40
N PRO A 601 -2.70 10.89 13.57
CA PRO A 601 -1.35 10.51 13.98
C PRO A 601 -1.27 8.98 14.11
N LYS A 602 -0.36 8.35 13.35
CA LYS A 602 -0.14 6.88 13.35
C LYS A 602 0.23 6.31 14.73
N TRP A 603 0.74 7.15 15.65
CA TRP A 603 1.01 6.79 17.03
C TRP A 603 -0.25 6.38 17.80
N LEU A 604 -1.43 6.89 17.41
CA LEU A 604 -2.70 6.52 18.02
C LEU A 604 -2.98 5.02 17.92
N ARG A 605 -2.59 4.34 16.84
CA ARG A 605 -2.78 2.88 16.73
C ARG A 605 -2.02 2.11 17.83
N VAL A 606 -0.75 2.44 18.05
CA VAL A 606 0.05 1.80 19.11
C VAL A 606 -0.50 2.13 20.50
N VAL A 607 -0.89 3.40 20.71
CA VAL A 607 -1.48 3.86 21.97
C VAL A 607 -2.83 3.17 22.22
N ARG A 608 -3.72 3.12 21.24
CA ARG A 608 -5.04 2.45 21.36
C ARG A 608 -4.89 0.97 21.70
N LEU A 609 -4.03 0.24 20.98
CA LEU A 609 -3.78 -1.16 21.29
C LEU A 609 -3.24 -1.36 22.70
N SER A 610 -2.43 -0.44 23.22
CA SER A 610 -1.95 -0.50 24.60
C SER A 610 -3.05 -0.23 25.63
N GLY A 611 -4.15 0.42 25.25
CA GLY A 611 -5.33 0.62 26.09
C GLY A 611 -6.28 -0.57 26.12
N VAL A 612 -6.26 -1.40 25.08
CA VAL A 612 -7.20 -2.53 24.95
C VAL A 612 -6.58 -3.84 25.45
N GLN A 613 -5.24 -3.96 25.40
CA GLN A 613 -4.54 -5.20 25.75
C GLN A 613 -3.38 -4.95 26.73
N ASP A 614 -3.55 -5.40 27.96
CA ASP A 614 -2.59 -5.21 29.05
C ASP A 614 -1.21 -5.82 28.71
N GLN A 615 -1.17 -6.98 28.06
CA GLN A 615 0.10 -7.63 27.67
C GLN A 615 0.87 -6.79 26.66
N PHE A 616 0.20 -6.19 25.68
CA PHE A 616 0.82 -5.31 24.71
C PHE A 616 1.42 -4.06 25.38
N CYS A 617 0.67 -3.45 26.29
CA CYS A 617 1.16 -2.34 27.09
C CYS A 617 2.40 -2.74 27.92
N ALA A 618 2.39 -3.91 28.54
CA ALA A 618 3.51 -4.43 29.32
C ALA A 618 4.75 -4.68 28.45
N ASP A 619 4.58 -5.21 27.25
CA ASP A 619 5.66 -5.47 26.30
C ASP A 619 6.28 -4.17 25.76
N LEU A 620 5.46 -3.18 25.40
CA LEU A 620 5.93 -1.84 25.04
C LEU A 620 6.69 -1.18 26.18
N ALA A 621 6.17 -1.21 27.41
CA ALA A 621 6.83 -0.65 28.57
C ALA A 621 8.17 -1.34 28.87
N ARG A 622 8.25 -2.66 28.65
CA ARG A 622 9.48 -3.45 28.80
C ARG A 622 10.55 -3.05 27.79
N LEU A 623 10.16 -2.89 26.50
CA LEU A 623 11.04 -2.42 25.44
C LEU A 623 11.53 -0.99 25.72
N TRP A 624 10.62 -0.11 26.15
CA TRP A 624 10.98 1.26 26.52
C TRP A 624 11.97 1.34 27.66
N ARG A 625 11.73 0.57 28.75
CA ARG A 625 12.67 0.48 29.87
C ARG A 625 14.05 0.03 29.43
N ARG A 626 14.11 -0.98 28.55
CA ARG A 626 15.39 -1.46 28.04
C ARG A 626 16.14 -0.37 27.28
N CYS A 627 15.41 0.45 26.50
CA CYS A 627 15.99 1.64 25.85
C CYS A 627 16.52 2.66 26.87
N LEU A 628 15.74 2.98 27.93
CA LEU A 628 16.17 3.93 28.99
C LEU A 628 17.41 3.43 29.77
N ASN A 629 17.62 2.13 29.83
CA ASN A 629 18.79 1.54 30.48
C ASN A 629 19.99 1.34 29.53
N SER A 630 19.91 1.83 28.29
CA SER A 630 20.96 1.77 27.29
C SER A 630 21.44 3.16 26.91
N ALA A 631 22.70 3.49 27.17
CA ALA A 631 23.29 4.79 26.81
C ALA A 631 23.14 5.13 25.32
N ARG A 632 23.06 4.11 24.46
CA ARG A 632 22.88 4.24 23.00
C ARG A 632 21.47 4.69 22.60
N TYR A 633 20.44 4.18 23.29
CA TYR A 633 19.03 4.33 22.88
C TYR A 633 18.22 5.26 23.76
N GLU A 634 18.70 5.61 24.95
CA GLU A 634 18.01 6.42 25.96
C GLU A 634 17.49 7.74 25.36
N ARG A 635 18.37 8.51 24.72
CA ARG A 635 18.01 9.80 24.13
C ARG A 635 16.92 9.68 23.08
N VAL A 636 17.07 8.73 22.15
CA VAL A 636 16.11 8.53 21.05
C VAL A 636 14.74 8.12 21.61
N ALA A 637 14.70 7.21 22.58
CA ALA A 637 13.46 6.80 23.23
C ALA A 637 12.75 7.97 23.91
N MET A 638 13.48 8.86 24.57
CA MET A 638 12.92 10.06 25.19
C MET A 638 12.45 11.10 24.16
N ASP A 639 13.16 11.27 23.05
CA ASP A 639 12.74 12.16 21.96
C ASP A 639 11.45 11.68 21.28
N VAL A 640 11.28 10.36 21.12
CA VAL A 640 10.01 9.76 20.67
C VAL A 640 8.89 10.05 21.67
N LEU A 641 9.10 9.80 22.96
CA LEU A 641 8.11 10.06 23.99
C LEU A 641 7.71 11.56 23.99
N LYS A 642 8.67 12.44 23.84
CA LYS A 642 8.44 13.88 23.70
C LYS A 642 7.54 14.22 22.51
N SER A 643 7.79 13.57 21.36
CA SER A 643 6.97 13.74 20.15
C SER A 643 5.53 13.26 20.39
N TRP A 644 5.34 12.14 21.07
CA TRP A 644 4.01 11.62 21.42
C TRP A 644 3.26 12.58 22.34
N LEU A 645 3.91 13.10 23.38
CA LEU A 645 3.32 14.04 24.32
C LEU A 645 2.85 15.36 23.68
N ARG A 646 3.52 15.83 22.62
CA ARG A 646 3.08 17.01 21.85
C ARG A 646 1.73 16.81 21.14
N ASN A 647 1.42 15.57 20.80
CA ASN A 647 0.21 15.25 20.05
C ASN A 647 -0.97 14.81 20.94
N LEU A 648 -0.77 14.76 22.27
CA LEU A 648 -1.81 14.35 23.23
C LEU A 648 -2.94 15.39 23.42
N GLU A 649 -2.73 16.64 23.04
CA GLU A 649 -3.66 17.73 23.36
C GLU A 649 -5.02 17.64 22.67
N SER A 650 -5.17 16.73 21.70
CA SER A 650 -6.38 16.61 20.88
C SER A 650 -7.31 15.45 21.24
N ASP A 651 -6.94 14.54 22.16
CA ASP A 651 -7.73 13.33 22.42
C ASP A 651 -7.68 12.89 23.90
N ALA A 652 -8.80 13.10 24.62
CA ALA A 652 -8.91 12.73 26.03
C ALA A 652 -8.86 11.20 26.29
N SER A 653 -9.24 10.38 25.30
CA SER A 653 -9.16 8.92 25.41
C SER A 653 -7.71 8.45 25.33
N ALA A 654 -6.91 9.06 24.46
CA ALA A 654 -5.48 8.81 24.34
C ALA A 654 -4.71 9.21 25.62
N GLU A 655 -5.18 10.24 26.36
CA GLU A 655 -4.56 10.65 27.61
C GLU A 655 -4.63 9.54 28.69
N SER A 656 -5.78 8.89 28.85
CA SER A 656 -5.93 7.78 29.80
C SER A 656 -5.00 6.62 29.50
N VAL A 657 -4.91 6.24 28.23
CA VAL A 657 -4.05 5.15 27.76
C VAL A 657 -2.57 5.50 27.93
N MET A 658 -2.19 6.74 27.59
CA MET A 658 -0.82 7.22 27.81
C MET A 658 -0.45 7.26 29.29
N ARG A 659 -1.40 7.54 30.18
CA ARG A 659 -1.20 7.47 31.63
C ARG A 659 -0.74 6.07 32.04
N ASN A 660 -1.44 5.04 31.57
CA ASN A 660 -1.12 3.64 31.86
C ASN A 660 0.26 3.26 31.30
N LEU A 661 0.52 3.59 30.04
CA LEU A 661 1.81 3.27 29.42
C LEU A 661 2.98 3.98 30.12
N VAL A 662 2.90 5.31 30.30
CA VAL A 662 3.95 6.09 30.96
C VAL A 662 4.18 5.63 32.39
N GLY A 663 3.10 5.27 33.12
CA GLY A 663 3.18 4.72 34.46
C GLY A 663 3.78 3.29 34.51
N ALA A 664 3.68 2.52 33.42
CA ALA A 664 4.24 1.18 33.32
C ALA A 664 5.73 1.17 32.94
N ILE A 665 6.25 2.27 32.36
CA ILE A 665 7.67 2.33 31.92
C ILE A 665 8.63 2.27 33.10
N PRO A 666 8.64 3.17 34.11
CA PRO A 666 9.63 3.10 35.18
C PRO A 666 9.24 2.10 36.25
N GLN A 667 10.19 1.25 36.66
CA GLN A 667 10.05 0.28 37.73
C GLN A 667 11.14 0.39 38.81
N VAL A 668 12.25 1.00 38.46
CA VAL A 668 13.39 1.16 39.39
C VAL A 668 13.76 2.63 39.54
N PRO A 669 14.33 3.08 40.67
CA PRO A 669 14.63 4.49 40.95
C PRO A 669 15.48 5.19 39.89
N ARG A 670 16.33 4.47 39.19
CA ARG A 670 17.15 5.01 38.09
C ARG A 670 16.26 5.49 36.94
N GLU A 671 15.26 4.72 36.54
CA GLU A 671 14.38 5.01 35.42
C GLU A 671 13.52 6.25 35.70
N PHE A 672 12.98 6.36 36.92
CA PHE A 672 12.29 7.58 37.36
C PHE A 672 13.19 8.82 37.28
N ARG A 673 14.44 8.69 37.73
CA ARG A 673 15.43 9.78 37.69
C ARG A 673 15.74 10.20 36.26
N VAL A 674 15.95 9.26 35.35
CA VAL A 674 16.19 9.53 33.93
C VAL A 674 15.02 10.30 33.35
N MET A 675 13.79 9.79 33.47
CA MET A 675 12.59 10.45 32.94
C MET A 675 12.41 11.88 33.50
N ARG A 676 12.56 12.07 34.81
CA ARG A 676 12.47 13.39 35.45
C ARG A 676 13.53 14.37 34.96
N THR A 677 14.73 13.90 34.69
CA THR A 677 15.82 14.71 34.14
C THR A 677 15.42 15.27 32.77
N TYR A 678 14.88 14.42 31.89
CA TYR A 678 14.41 14.86 30.57
C TYR A 678 13.21 15.80 30.67
N LEU A 679 12.21 15.52 31.51
CA LEU A 679 11.07 16.41 31.72
C LEU A 679 11.51 17.80 32.22
N THR A 680 12.49 17.87 33.10
CA THR A 680 13.05 19.14 33.56
C THR A 680 13.79 19.89 32.45
N ALA A 681 14.57 19.16 31.63
CA ALA A 681 15.29 19.77 30.51
C ALA A 681 14.31 20.25 29.40
N TRP A 682 13.22 19.56 29.17
CA TRP A 682 12.18 19.98 28.20
C TRP A 682 11.46 21.23 28.65
N GLY A 683 11.06 21.34 29.94
CA GLY A 683 10.44 22.51 30.49
C GLY A 683 11.35 23.76 30.38
N ARG A 684 12.65 23.60 30.67
CA ARG A 684 13.64 24.70 30.49
C ARG A 684 13.80 25.17 29.03
N ARG A 685 13.44 24.31 28.07
CA ARG A 685 13.50 24.61 26.62
C ARG A 685 12.15 25.02 26.03
N GLY A 686 11.18 25.39 26.88
CA GLY A 686 9.88 25.91 26.44
C GLY A 686 8.91 24.87 25.89
N PHE A 687 9.03 23.61 26.35
CA PHE A 687 7.98 22.62 26.09
C PHE A 687 6.75 22.95 26.94
N ASP A 688 5.55 22.71 26.41
CA ASP A 688 4.29 23.02 27.06
C ASP A 688 4.18 22.39 28.46
N ASP A 689 3.71 23.19 29.42
CA ASP A 689 3.62 22.79 30.82
C ASP A 689 2.53 21.74 31.07
N LYS A 690 1.45 21.70 30.28
CA LYS A 690 0.33 20.80 30.46
C LYS A 690 0.72 19.33 30.29
N PRO A 691 1.32 18.89 29.15
CA PRO A 691 1.83 17.53 29.00
C PRO A 691 2.92 17.18 30.01
N LEU A 692 3.78 18.13 30.39
CA LEU A 692 4.80 17.90 31.40
C LEU A 692 4.22 17.68 32.80
N ALA A 693 3.24 18.46 33.20
CA ALA A 693 2.55 18.32 34.49
C ALA A 693 1.82 16.95 34.56
N PHE A 694 1.19 16.55 33.47
CA PHE A 694 0.55 15.23 33.32
C PHE A 694 1.56 14.10 33.61
N VAL A 695 2.69 14.07 32.89
CA VAL A 695 3.69 13.00 33.08
C VAL A 695 4.31 13.03 34.47
N ARG A 696 4.60 14.22 35.02
CA ARG A 696 5.10 14.35 36.40
C ARG A 696 4.13 13.77 37.41
N GLN A 697 2.85 14.07 37.29
CA GLN A 697 1.81 13.52 38.15
C GLN A 697 1.78 11.97 38.07
N VAL A 698 1.81 11.41 36.87
CA VAL A 698 1.82 9.95 36.67
C VAL A 698 3.05 9.32 37.35
N LEU A 699 4.23 9.91 37.19
CA LEU A 699 5.44 9.42 37.82
C LEU A 699 5.38 9.50 39.37
N ASP A 700 4.85 10.61 39.91
CA ASP A 700 4.70 10.81 41.37
C ASP A 700 3.69 9.84 41.98
N ASP A 701 2.57 9.57 41.29
CA ASP A 701 1.57 8.60 41.70
C ASP A 701 2.15 7.18 41.70
N ARG A 702 2.93 6.84 40.67
CA ARG A 702 3.55 5.52 40.54
C ARG A 702 4.65 5.29 41.57
N GLU A 703 5.52 6.27 41.81
CA GLU A 703 6.58 6.18 42.80
C GLU A 703 6.01 6.01 44.23
N ARG A 704 4.91 6.69 44.56
CA ARG A 704 4.18 6.52 45.82
C ARG A 704 3.57 5.13 45.97
N SER A 705 3.16 4.50 44.88
CA SER A 705 2.60 3.15 44.91
C SER A 705 3.68 2.03 45.01
N HIS A 706 4.95 2.38 44.79
CA HIS A 706 6.09 1.48 44.89
C HIS A 706 6.91 1.67 46.19
N ALA A 707 6.71 2.80 46.89
CA ALA A 707 7.31 3.08 48.21
C ALA A 707 6.47 2.43 49.31
#